data_74fa10c6f81492a05cbe69e757476167
#
_entry.id   74fa10c6f81492a05cbe69e757476167
#
_cell.length_a   1.000
_cell.length_b   1.000
_cell.length_c   1.000
_cell.angle_alpha   90.00
_cell.angle_beta   90.00
_cell.angle_gamma   90.00
#
_symmetry.space_group_name_H-M   'P 1'
#
loop_
_entity.id
_entity.type
_entity.pdbx_description
1 polymer ?
#
loop_
_entity_poly.entity_id
_entity_poly.type
_entity_poly.pdbx_seq_one_letter_code
_entity_poly.pdbx_strand_id
1 'polypeptide(L)'
;EVWTMMNSKYSEFLPSVQNREDLVAKVEGLSMDIDLLKAAIENEVQQDLNVAVTEFTELKQQLERDSVVLSVLKKLQEFDTAVKEFSTALLEERYMPAAQRLEKARSSLRNVESHRGFELRIPKALRKELTVQEQSIIYQLGKEWQKLIVWKLPQSKGSSSLEAVVLSELHLHTVPPQGEDTAVPPVTAVLQALAVMGELHYKLKDFGQLLMEYILKPLISYPSLEPVTEEQPDVFILRFRSQEIAFDEFSPVKVFDKIKLIFEVLHKYLLNVPLEEPEKGGKGGRVTLAELLGELIWEELSNCLIHSCLVHSVPSSSSQLEQYKEVIESTKEFEKALKEMQFLKQDKTALLKYACNVNFHFANKKCQDLIRAARKLMTSEIHDTVKITPDSSSALPELPGPWSGDHPKTHRPSNLLDSGTVNLGSESSLSQSTLSLPTCRISSSVQQLMELAYNTMEEAKTSTKFCCLQLCNCVRDIFHVFCEVVPKYHRENLQKLPQLAAIHYNNCMYIAHHLLTLGHQFRYLTSTVLSDCGGTFVDMVPDFKKLGMECFLAQMQVQKRGVLDRLWSARNFSNMDDDENYCAANKSIKQVLHQLRGLGTVWQDVLPVHVYCKAMGTLLNTALAEIVTRITALEDISAEGADRLYSLCKIMVDEGPQVFTPLLEEDKNKKYQEEVPVYVQKWMTFKELMIILRANLQEIVDRWADGKGPLAEQFSAAEVKGLIRALFRNTERRAAALAKIK
;
A
#
# COMPACT_ATOMS: atom_id res chain seq x y z
N GLU A 1 25.16 12.44 140.11
CA GLU A 1 25.84 11.41 139.37
C GLU A 1 25.66 11.56 137.87
N VAL A 2 24.48 11.93 137.37
CA VAL A 2 24.24 12.06 135.92
C VAL A 2 25.02 13.27 135.26
N TRP A 3 25.23 14.32 136.09
CA TRP A 3 25.95 15.52 135.62
C TRP A 3 27.46 15.31 135.49
N THR A 4 28.04 14.47 136.37
CA THR A 4 29.46 14.10 136.31
C THR A 4 29.75 13.09 135.20
N MET A 5 28.78 12.28 134.88
CA MET A 5 28.89 11.35 133.75
C MET A 5 28.70 11.99 132.39
N MET A 6 27.84 13.05 132.33
CA MET A 6 27.72 13.89 131.14
C MET A 6 28.96 14.73 130.83
N ASN A 7 29.60 15.25 131.93
CA ASN A 7 30.76 16.09 131.75
C ASN A 7 32.06 15.31 131.36
N SER A 8 32.16 14.04 131.86
CA SER A 8 33.26 13.19 131.47
C SER A 8 33.11 12.70 130.00
N LYS A 9 31.90 12.43 129.55
CA LYS A 9 31.65 11.97 128.17
C LYS A 9 31.69 13.13 127.19
N TYR A 10 31.41 14.41 127.67
CA TYR A 10 31.54 15.57 126.83
C TYR A 10 33.00 15.83 126.43
N SER A 11 33.94 15.60 127.36
CA SER A 11 35.38 15.72 127.11
C SER A 11 35.93 14.65 126.16
N GLU A 12 35.30 13.43 126.11
CA GLU A 12 35.64 12.36 125.17
C GLU A 12 34.99 12.58 123.79
N PHE A 13 33.82 13.29 123.73
CA PHE A 13 33.10 13.61 122.48
C PHE A 13 33.70 14.73 121.71
N LEU A 14 34.25 15.74 122.36
CA LEU A 14 34.87 16.91 121.76
C LEU A 14 36.02 16.53 120.80
N PRO A 15 36.93 15.62 121.14
CA PRO A 15 37.98 15.29 120.23
C PRO A 15 37.48 14.50 118.98
N SER A 16 36.35 13.73 119.12
CA SER A 16 35.77 12.99 117.99
C SER A 16 35.05 13.89 117.01
N VAL A 17 34.44 15.01 117.51
CA VAL A 17 33.82 16.00 116.63
C VAL A 17 34.89 16.86 115.84
N GLN A 18 35.96 17.21 116.56
CA GLN A 18 37.08 17.90 115.98
C GLN A 18 37.80 17.00 114.96
N ASN A 19 37.96 15.70 115.23
CA ASN A 19 38.51 14.75 114.26
C ASN A 19 37.59 14.55 113.06
N ARG A 20 36.28 14.74 113.24
CA ARG A 20 35.34 14.68 112.10
C ARG A 20 35.45 15.89 111.21
N GLU A 21 35.57 17.11 111.78
CA GLU A 21 35.79 18.30 111.00
C GLU A 21 37.13 18.30 110.28
N ASP A 22 38.19 17.81 110.95
CA ASP A 22 39.49 17.58 110.33
C ASP A 22 39.45 16.52 109.22
N LEU A 23 38.64 15.49 109.34
CA LEU A 23 38.49 14.49 108.33
C LEU A 23 37.69 14.96 107.16
N VAL A 24 36.65 15.78 107.40
CA VAL A 24 35.87 16.43 106.31
C VAL A 24 36.76 17.35 105.58
N ALA A 25 37.55 18.21 106.27
CA ALA A 25 38.48 19.15 105.60
C ALA A 25 39.59 18.40 104.83
N LYS A 26 40.05 17.26 105.30
CA LYS A 26 41.01 16.42 104.57
C LYS A 26 40.36 15.76 103.33
N VAL A 27 39.10 15.30 103.41
CA VAL A 27 38.36 14.72 102.29
C VAL A 27 38.05 15.78 101.29
N GLU A 28 37.66 17.00 101.69
CA GLU A 28 37.46 18.13 100.77
C GLU A 28 38.78 18.54 100.11
N GLY A 29 39.90 18.57 100.88
CA GLY A 29 41.23 18.85 100.29
C GLY A 29 41.64 17.79 99.29
N LEU A 30 41.44 16.48 99.58
CA LEU A 30 41.67 15.41 98.65
C LEU A 30 40.76 15.46 97.43
N SER A 31 39.53 15.87 97.56
CA SER A 31 38.61 16.07 96.48
C SER A 31 39.06 17.21 95.53
N MET A 32 39.50 18.33 96.09
CA MET A 32 40.12 19.38 95.37
C MET A 32 41.40 19.02 94.62
N ASP A 33 42.25 18.19 95.35
CA ASP A 33 43.48 17.71 94.69
C ASP A 33 43.19 16.70 93.54
N ILE A 34 42.16 15.88 93.72
CA ILE A 34 41.69 14.95 92.70
C ILE A 34 41.13 15.75 91.52
N ASP A 35 40.33 16.79 91.78
CA ASP A 35 39.78 17.64 90.70
C ASP A 35 40.87 18.47 89.98
N LEU A 36 41.90 18.93 90.68
CA LEU A 36 43.08 19.57 90.13
C LEU A 36 43.93 18.59 89.34
N LEU A 37 44.15 17.39 89.86
CA LEU A 37 44.86 16.36 89.12
C LEU A 37 44.08 15.91 87.86
N LYS A 38 42.78 15.76 88.02
CA LYS A 38 41.90 15.46 86.90
C LYS A 38 41.94 16.58 85.76
N ALA A 39 41.84 17.81 86.22
CA ALA A 39 41.94 18.95 85.28
C ALA A 39 43.34 19.08 84.62
N ALA A 40 44.39 18.79 85.39
CA ALA A 40 45.77 18.73 84.85
C ALA A 40 45.97 17.57 83.87
N ILE A 41 45.45 16.38 84.19
CA ILE A 41 45.53 15.23 83.28
C ILE A 41 44.64 15.45 82.07
N GLU A 42 43.45 16.01 82.20
CA GLU A 42 42.55 16.28 81.09
C GLU A 42 43.16 17.31 80.15
N ASN A 43 43.76 18.41 80.68
CA ASN A 43 44.40 19.41 79.86
C ASN A 43 45.73 18.93 79.27
N GLU A 44 46.60 18.30 79.95
CA GLU A 44 47.90 17.86 79.44
C GLU A 44 47.76 16.68 78.49
N VAL A 45 46.96 15.66 78.90
CA VAL A 45 46.73 14.48 78.02
C VAL A 45 45.93 14.87 76.81
N GLN A 46 44.94 15.78 76.95
CA GLN A 46 44.14 16.25 75.80
C GLN A 46 44.97 17.12 74.87
N GLN A 47 45.91 17.92 75.39
CA GLN A 47 46.82 18.70 74.62
C GLN A 47 47.83 17.84 73.87
N ASP A 48 48.44 16.87 74.56
CA ASP A 48 49.36 15.90 73.96
C ASP A 48 48.68 15.01 72.91
N LEU A 49 47.42 14.60 73.21
CA LEU A 49 46.63 13.80 72.27
C LEU A 49 46.29 14.64 70.99
N ASN A 50 45.92 15.93 71.17
CA ASN A 50 45.61 16.80 70.05
C ASN A 50 46.87 17.02 69.21
N VAL A 51 48.03 17.23 69.81
CA VAL A 51 49.30 17.39 69.10
C VAL A 51 49.64 16.09 68.33
N ALA A 52 49.52 14.92 69.00
CA ALA A 52 49.77 13.63 68.37
C ALA A 52 48.77 13.33 67.23
N VAL A 53 47.52 13.67 67.38
CA VAL A 53 46.49 13.52 66.31
C VAL A 53 46.75 14.45 65.13
N THR A 54 47.19 15.70 65.41
CA THR A 54 47.54 16.64 64.31
C THR A 54 48.80 16.18 63.59
N GLU A 55 49.82 15.74 64.28
CA GLU A 55 51.05 15.18 63.66
C GLU A 55 50.73 13.89 62.87
N PHE A 56 49.88 13.04 63.42
CA PHE A 56 49.44 11.84 62.76
C PHE A 56 48.67 12.17 61.47
N THR A 57 47.73 13.14 61.52
CA THR A 57 46.93 13.56 60.34
C THR A 57 47.83 14.18 59.30
N GLU A 58 48.80 15.01 59.68
CA GLU A 58 49.79 15.58 58.74
C GLU A 58 50.67 14.50 58.11
N LEU A 59 51.21 13.58 58.88
CA LEU A 59 52.02 12.46 58.41
C LEU A 59 51.19 11.55 57.49
N LYS A 60 49.96 11.28 57.82
CA LYS A 60 49.02 10.50 57.00
C LYS A 60 48.74 11.20 55.65
N GLN A 61 48.45 12.53 55.68
CA GLN A 61 48.27 13.28 54.45
C GLN A 61 49.53 13.29 53.61
N GLN A 62 50.73 13.39 54.23
CA GLN A 62 51.97 13.33 53.53
C GLN A 62 52.22 11.95 52.87
N LEU A 63 51.95 10.89 53.60
CA LEU A 63 52.02 9.52 53.08
C LEU A 63 51.05 9.27 51.92
N GLU A 64 49.82 9.77 52.04
CA GLU A 64 48.83 9.70 50.94
C GLU A 64 49.33 10.46 49.70
N ARG A 65 49.87 11.70 49.86
CA ARG A 65 50.47 12.49 48.77
C ARG A 65 51.68 11.74 48.17
N ASP A 66 52.58 11.22 48.94
CA ASP A 66 53.77 10.53 48.49
C ASP A 66 53.38 9.21 47.76
N SER A 67 52.37 8.50 48.26
CA SER A 67 51.80 7.32 47.60
C SER A 67 51.22 7.64 46.24
N VAL A 68 50.46 8.77 46.10
CA VAL A 68 49.93 9.25 44.80
C VAL A 68 51.06 9.63 43.87
N VAL A 69 52.07 10.38 44.35
CA VAL A 69 53.26 10.76 43.55
C VAL A 69 53.99 9.52 43.06
N LEU A 70 54.22 8.53 43.88
CA LEU A 70 54.86 7.29 43.47
C LEU A 70 54.04 6.51 42.44
N SER A 71 52.74 6.48 42.62
CA SER A 71 51.82 5.86 41.63
C SER A 71 51.91 6.57 40.26
N VAL A 72 51.87 7.91 40.27
CA VAL A 72 52.00 8.70 39.04
C VAL A 72 53.37 8.50 38.37
N LEU A 73 54.46 8.54 39.14
CA LEU A 73 55.81 8.30 38.62
C LEU A 73 55.97 6.92 38.00
N LYS A 74 55.40 5.88 38.65
CA LYS A 74 55.41 4.51 38.05
C LYS A 74 54.65 4.50 36.71
N LYS A 75 53.50 5.17 36.63
CA LYS A 75 52.70 5.23 35.40
C LYS A 75 53.43 6.05 34.29
N LEU A 76 54.14 7.09 34.64
CA LEU A 76 54.98 7.84 33.71
C LEU A 76 56.20 7.02 33.22
N GLN A 77 56.80 6.19 34.09
CA GLN A 77 57.87 5.25 33.72
C GLN A 77 57.31 4.15 32.79
N GLU A 78 56.12 3.62 33.08
CA GLU A 78 55.45 2.65 32.19
C GLU A 78 55.13 3.28 30.81
N PHE A 79 54.71 4.55 30.79
CA PHE A 79 54.53 5.32 29.57
C PHE A 79 55.80 5.46 28.75
N ASP A 80 56.91 5.94 29.35
CA ASP A 80 58.19 6.16 28.66
C ASP A 80 58.75 4.84 28.08
N THR A 81 58.69 3.77 28.86
CA THR A 81 59.09 2.42 28.38
C THR A 81 58.22 1.96 27.22
N ALA A 82 56.90 2.15 27.31
CA ALA A 82 55.98 1.75 26.25
C ALA A 82 56.22 2.54 24.95
N VAL A 83 56.51 3.84 25.02
CA VAL A 83 56.82 4.68 23.85
C VAL A 83 58.18 4.29 23.21
N LYS A 84 59.20 3.95 24.00
CA LYS A 84 60.47 3.46 23.49
C LYS A 84 60.34 2.11 22.79
N GLU A 85 59.62 1.16 23.42
CA GLU A 85 59.31 -0.15 22.82
C GLU A 85 58.46 -0.02 21.56
N PHE A 86 57.52 0.93 21.53
CA PHE A 86 56.75 1.29 20.33
C PHE A 86 57.64 1.74 19.19
N SER A 87 58.57 2.67 19.44
CA SER A 87 59.47 3.22 18.42
C SER A 87 60.34 2.13 17.83
N THR A 88 60.88 1.21 18.65
CA THR A 88 61.67 0.07 18.15
C THR A 88 60.84 -0.90 17.35
N ALA A 89 59.65 -1.27 17.81
CA ALA A 89 58.76 -2.17 17.10
C ALA A 89 58.29 -1.58 15.75
N LEU A 90 58.06 -0.27 15.67
CA LEU A 90 57.69 0.41 14.45
C LEU A 90 58.82 0.45 13.42
N LEU A 91 60.06 0.64 13.85
CA LEU A 91 61.27 0.58 12.98
C LEU A 91 61.53 -0.83 12.42
N GLU A 92 61.13 -1.86 13.16
CA GLU A 92 61.23 -3.27 12.77
C GLU A 92 60.02 -3.77 11.98
N GLU A 93 59.06 -2.86 11.61
CA GLU A 93 57.81 -3.15 10.89
C GLU A 93 56.90 -4.16 11.61
N ARG A 94 57.05 -4.31 12.93
CA ARG A 94 56.21 -5.18 13.77
C ARG A 94 55.00 -4.40 14.26
N TYR A 95 53.97 -4.26 13.41
CA TYR A 95 52.84 -3.37 13.62
C TYR A 95 51.94 -3.77 14.79
N MET A 96 51.68 -5.07 14.99
CA MET A 96 50.81 -5.52 16.12
C MET A 96 51.45 -5.24 17.48
N PRO A 97 52.72 -5.61 17.74
CA PRO A 97 53.44 -5.20 18.97
C PRO A 97 53.47 -3.68 19.15
N ALA A 98 53.73 -2.92 18.08
CA ALA A 98 53.76 -1.45 18.15
C ALA A 98 52.39 -0.89 18.59
N ALA A 99 51.28 -1.33 18.00
CA ALA A 99 49.93 -0.90 18.36
C ALA A 99 49.55 -1.23 19.83
N GLN A 100 49.93 -2.43 20.29
CA GLN A 100 49.74 -2.84 21.71
C GLN A 100 50.53 -1.98 22.70
N ARG A 101 51.78 -1.65 22.37
CA ARG A 101 52.62 -0.76 23.20
C ARG A 101 52.05 0.67 23.25
N LEU A 102 51.56 1.16 22.16
CA LEU A 102 50.96 2.49 22.07
C LEU A 102 49.65 2.56 22.89
N GLU A 103 48.81 1.51 22.84
CA GLU A 103 47.60 1.45 23.68
C GLU A 103 47.94 1.31 25.17
N LYS A 104 49.01 0.59 25.51
CA LYS A 104 49.53 0.56 26.88
C LYS A 104 49.99 1.94 27.35
N ALA A 105 50.70 2.69 26.50
CA ALA A 105 51.05 4.08 26.77
C ALA A 105 49.86 4.97 26.98
N ARG A 106 48.81 4.83 26.11
CA ARG A 106 47.54 5.54 26.22
C ARG A 106 46.80 5.24 27.52
N SER A 107 46.74 3.97 27.93
CA SER A 107 46.10 3.54 29.17
C SER A 107 46.82 4.07 30.40
N SER A 108 48.16 4.05 30.39
CA SER A 108 48.99 4.61 31.46
C SER A 108 48.77 6.11 31.62
N LEU A 109 48.72 6.85 30.50
CA LEU A 109 48.42 8.30 30.53
C LEU A 109 47.04 8.65 31.03
N ARG A 110 46.01 7.87 30.61
CA ARG A 110 44.62 8.02 31.13
C ARG A 110 44.55 7.81 32.65
N ASN A 111 45.27 6.82 33.15
CA ASN A 111 45.36 6.54 34.59
C ASN A 111 46.03 7.69 35.37
N VAL A 112 47.01 8.38 34.79
CA VAL A 112 47.63 9.58 35.39
C VAL A 112 46.63 10.74 35.42
N GLU A 113 45.85 10.94 34.38
CA GLU A 113 44.85 12.00 34.27
C GLU A 113 43.62 11.80 35.17
N SER A 114 43.30 10.57 35.57
CA SER A 114 42.16 10.25 36.46
C SER A 114 42.42 10.67 37.92
N HIS A 115 43.66 10.98 38.30
CA HIS A 115 44.01 11.42 39.67
C HIS A 115 43.66 12.92 39.84
N ARG A 116 42.61 13.19 40.60
CA ARG A 116 42.15 14.56 40.92
C ARG A 116 43.25 15.39 41.58
N GLY A 117 43.57 16.52 40.98
CA GLY A 117 44.44 17.54 41.53
C GLY A 117 45.73 17.83 40.77
N PHE A 118 46.01 17.10 39.68
CA PHE A 118 47.24 17.31 38.86
C PHE A 118 46.93 18.03 37.54
N GLU A 119 46.73 19.34 37.55
CA GLU A 119 46.89 20.17 36.35
C GLU A 119 48.37 20.39 35.98
N LEU A 120 49.07 19.31 35.71
CA LEU A 120 50.46 19.40 35.28
C LEU A 120 50.55 19.70 33.76
N ARG A 121 51.47 20.54 33.37
CA ARG A 121 51.82 20.79 31.96
C ARG A 121 52.38 19.56 31.26
N ILE A 122 52.99 18.64 32.04
CA ILE A 122 53.62 17.39 31.56
C ILE A 122 52.60 16.46 30.86
N PRO A 123 51.46 16.07 31.44
CA PRO A 123 50.47 15.21 30.77
C PRO A 123 49.95 15.80 29.46
N LYS A 124 49.80 17.13 29.37
CA LYS A 124 49.38 17.80 28.14
C LYS A 124 50.44 17.70 27.03
N ALA A 125 51.75 17.79 27.36
CA ALA A 125 52.82 17.61 26.41
C ALA A 125 52.93 16.14 25.95
N LEU A 126 52.82 15.18 26.89
CA LEU A 126 52.88 13.75 26.59
C LEU A 126 51.65 13.30 25.75
N ARG A 127 50.48 13.89 25.95
CA ARG A 127 49.32 13.65 25.09
C ARG A 127 49.56 14.11 23.64
N LYS A 128 50.18 15.28 23.46
CA LYS A 128 50.56 15.75 22.11
C LYS A 128 51.55 14.78 21.43
N GLU A 129 52.58 14.36 22.19
CA GLU A 129 53.51 13.37 21.69
C GLU A 129 52.85 12.07 21.32
N LEU A 130 51.97 11.54 22.18
CA LEU A 130 51.20 10.33 21.90
C LEU A 130 50.35 10.50 20.63
N THR A 131 49.67 11.65 20.46
CA THR A 131 48.87 11.92 19.26
C THR A 131 49.74 11.92 17.98
N VAL A 132 50.95 12.45 18.03
CA VAL A 132 51.89 12.40 16.89
C VAL A 132 52.29 10.96 16.56
N GLN A 133 52.59 10.14 17.58
CA GLN A 133 52.90 8.73 17.39
C GLN A 133 51.71 7.92 16.87
N GLU A 134 50.50 8.23 17.37
CA GLU A 134 49.24 7.65 16.86
C GLU A 134 49.04 7.97 15.37
N GLN A 135 49.21 9.21 14.96
CA GLN A 135 49.12 9.58 13.55
C GLN A 135 50.19 8.94 12.68
N SER A 136 51.37 8.76 13.21
CA SER A 136 52.49 8.10 12.50
C SER A 136 52.16 6.62 12.20
N ILE A 137 51.74 5.86 13.19
CA ILE A 137 51.36 4.45 12.98
C ILE A 137 50.12 4.31 12.09
N ILE A 138 49.11 5.14 12.26
CA ILE A 138 47.90 5.14 11.41
C ILE A 138 48.25 5.40 9.95
N TYR A 139 49.15 6.34 9.70
CA TYR A 139 49.66 6.62 8.35
C TYR A 139 50.38 5.42 7.73
N GLN A 140 51.28 4.78 8.49
CA GLN A 140 51.98 3.60 8.02
C GLN A 140 51.06 2.42 7.79
N LEU A 141 50.15 2.13 8.72
CA LEU A 141 49.14 1.09 8.58
C LEU A 141 48.21 1.38 7.37
N GLY A 142 47.91 2.65 7.11
CA GLY A 142 47.14 3.06 5.93
C GLY A 142 47.90 2.77 4.61
N LYS A 143 49.20 2.94 4.58
CA LYS A 143 50.02 2.56 3.42
C LYS A 143 50.05 1.05 3.21
N GLU A 144 50.26 0.29 4.29
CA GLU A 144 50.24 -1.18 4.20
C GLU A 144 48.87 -1.70 3.75
N TRP A 145 47.77 -1.13 4.27
CA TRP A 145 46.39 -1.44 3.79
C TRP A 145 46.27 -1.22 2.28
N GLN A 146 46.78 -0.09 1.76
CA GLN A 146 46.75 0.23 0.31
C GLN A 146 47.63 -0.69 -0.52
N LYS A 147 48.72 -1.28 0.04
CA LYS A 147 49.52 -2.30 -0.63
C LYS A 147 48.81 -3.65 -0.64
N LEU A 148 48.13 -4.00 0.46
CA LEU A 148 47.42 -5.28 0.59
C LEU A 148 46.15 -5.35 -0.28
N ILE A 149 45.42 -4.23 -0.40
CA ILE A 149 44.16 -4.16 -1.11
C ILE A 149 44.23 -3.05 -2.15
N VAL A 150 44.42 -3.44 -3.40
CA VAL A 150 44.55 -2.49 -4.52
C VAL A 150 43.31 -2.56 -5.40
N TRP A 151 42.61 -1.43 -5.50
CA TRP A 151 41.49 -1.24 -6.42
C TRP A 151 41.99 -0.58 -7.71
N LYS A 152 41.73 -1.22 -8.84
CA LYS A 152 41.85 -0.60 -10.16
C LYS A 152 40.47 -0.24 -10.65
N LEU A 153 40.16 1.05 -10.60
CA LEU A 153 38.87 1.59 -10.98
C LEU A 153 38.99 2.42 -12.26
N PRO A 154 37.94 2.45 -13.11
CA PRO A 154 37.94 3.26 -14.31
C PRO A 154 37.95 4.76 -13.97
N GLN A 155 38.71 5.55 -14.74
CA GLN A 155 38.89 6.99 -14.46
C GLN A 155 37.70 7.89 -14.71
N SER A 156 36.59 7.39 -15.27
CA SER A 156 35.39 8.17 -15.55
C SER A 156 34.46 8.21 -14.34
N LYS A 157 34.47 9.30 -13.61
CA LYS A 157 33.46 9.59 -12.58
C LYS A 157 32.09 9.80 -13.30
N GLY A 158 31.19 8.84 -13.19
CA GLY A 158 29.77 9.04 -13.53
C GLY A 158 29.15 8.15 -14.60
N SER A 159 29.83 7.18 -15.19
CA SER A 159 29.17 6.19 -16.04
C SER A 159 29.09 4.84 -15.32
N SER A 160 27.91 4.49 -14.82
CA SER A 160 27.52 3.13 -14.45
C SER A 160 27.33 2.26 -15.71
N SER A 161 28.16 2.42 -16.72
CA SER A 161 28.11 1.60 -17.93
C SER A 161 28.73 0.23 -17.63
N LEU A 162 28.17 -0.81 -18.24
CA LEU A 162 28.68 -2.18 -18.16
C LEU A 162 30.17 -2.25 -18.46
N GLU A 163 30.66 -1.43 -19.39
CA GLU A 163 32.07 -1.32 -19.78
C GLU A 163 32.96 -0.86 -18.62
N ALA A 164 32.51 0.10 -17.82
CA ALA A 164 33.28 0.58 -16.66
C ALA A 164 33.38 -0.49 -15.57
N VAL A 165 32.38 -1.32 -15.41
CA VAL A 165 32.36 -2.43 -14.43
C VAL A 165 33.31 -3.55 -14.86
N VAL A 166 33.35 -3.91 -16.14
CA VAL A 166 34.25 -4.93 -16.69
C VAL A 166 35.72 -4.53 -16.52
N LEU A 167 36.03 -3.21 -16.48
CA LEU A 167 37.38 -2.69 -16.26
C LEU A 167 37.77 -2.58 -14.78
N SER A 168 36.86 -2.89 -13.85
CA SER A 168 37.16 -2.83 -12.41
C SER A 168 37.81 -4.12 -11.95
N GLU A 169 38.98 -3.99 -11.27
CA GLU A 169 39.70 -5.13 -10.70
C GLU A 169 39.96 -4.91 -9.21
N LEU A 170 39.88 -5.98 -8.45
CA LEU A 170 40.31 -6.04 -7.05
C LEU A 170 41.53 -6.95 -6.96
N HIS A 171 42.63 -6.39 -6.51
CA HIS A 171 43.89 -7.11 -6.28
C HIS A 171 44.11 -7.27 -4.77
N LEU A 172 44.20 -8.50 -4.29
CA LEU A 172 44.57 -8.84 -2.92
C LEU A 172 45.98 -9.40 -2.92
N HIS A 173 46.91 -8.66 -2.31
CA HIS A 173 48.31 -9.09 -2.21
C HIS A 173 48.49 -10.02 -1.01
N THR A 174 48.86 -11.27 -1.27
CA THR A 174 49.22 -12.26 -0.27
C THR A 174 50.76 -12.28 -0.19
N VAL A 175 51.33 -11.52 0.76
CA VAL A 175 52.78 -11.54 0.97
C VAL A 175 53.14 -12.87 1.65
N PRO A 176 54.01 -13.74 1.05
CA PRO A 176 54.45 -14.94 1.73
C PRO A 176 55.27 -14.55 2.97
N PRO A 177 55.22 -15.32 4.07
CA PRO A 177 56.00 -15.04 5.26
C PRO A 177 57.49 -15.08 4.94
N GLN A 178 58.15 -13.92 4.91
CA GLN A 178 59.60 -13.86 4.80
C GLN A 178 60.19 -14.12 6.17
N GLY A 179 60.68 -15.36 6.39
CA GLY A 179 61.42 -15.76 7.59
C GLY A 179 60.71 -16.86 8.41
N GLU A 180 61.51 -17.82 8.83
CA GLU A 180 61.06 -19.05 9.51
C GLU A 180 60.50 -18.85 10.94
N ASP A 181 60.44 -17.61 11.48
CA ASP A 181 60.10 -17.35 12.89
C ASP A 181 58.84 -16.50 13.17
N THR A 182 58.05 -16.13 12.16
CA THR A 182 56.79 -15.37 12.42
C THR A 182 55.55 -16.25 12.26
N ALA A 183 54.98 -16.63 13.37
CA ALA A 183 53.78 -17.49 13.45
C ALA A 183 52.48 -16.83 12.91
N VAL A 184 52.51 -15.58 12.48
CA VAL A 184 51.31 -14.81 12.05
C VAL A 184 51.56 -14.20 10.67
N PRO A 185 50.67 -14.40 9.67
CA PRO A 185 50.75 -13.75 8.37
C PRO A 185 50.79 -12.22 8.48
N PRO A 186 51.56 -11.52 7.64
CA PRO A 186 51.69 -10.05 7.69
C PRO A 186 50.34 -9.33 7.58
N VAL A 187 49.40 -9.85 6.77
CA VAL A 187 48.03 -9.33 6.62
C VAL A 187 47.29 -9.34 7.94
N THR A 188 47.36 -10.43 8.69
CA THR A 188 46.69 -10.57 10.01
C THR A 188 47.25 -9.56 11.02
N ALA A 189 48.57 -9.36 11.04
CA ALA A 189 49.22 -8.40 11.94
C ALA A 189 48.78 -6.94 11.65
N VAL A 190 48.69 -6.55 10.38
CA VAL A 190 48.23 -5.21 9.98
C VAL A 190 46.78 -4.99 10.35
N LEU A 191 45.88 -5.97 10.09
CA LEU A 191 44.49 -5.89 10.41
C LEU A 191 44.22 -5.81 11.91
N GLN A 192 44.92 -6.63 12.71
CA GLN A 192 44.84 -6.59 14.17
C GLN A 192 45.37 -5.26 14.73
N ALA A 193 46.45 -4.73 14.18
CA ALA A 193 46.97 -3.42 14.57
C ALA A 193 45.98 -2.30 14.27
N LEU A 194 45.32 -2.30 13.10
CA LEU A 194 44.25 -1.37 12.76
C LEU A 194 43.05 -1.49 13.72
N ALA A 195 42.73 -2.71 14.17
CA ALA A 195 41.67 -2.93 15.16
C ALA A 195 42.01 -2.30 16.51
N VAL A 196 43.24 -2.53 17.02
CA VAL A 196 43.72 -1.93 18.26
C VAL A 196 43.75 -0.41 18.20
N MET A 197 44.10 0.16 17.03
CA MET A 197 44.08 1.62 16.82
C MET A 197 42.70 2.21 16.64
N GLY A 198 41.65 1.39 16.45
CA GLY A 198 40.25 1.83 16.21
C GLY A 198 39.97 2.30 14.78
N GLU A 199 40.92 2.19 13.86
CA GLU A 199 40.80 2.63 12.46
C GLU A 199 40.21 1.55 11.53
N LEU A 200 40.18 0.30 11.96
CA LEU A 200 39.72 -0.82 11.16
C LEU A 200 38.32 -0.64 10.65
N HIS A 201 37.41 -0.13 11.49
CA HIS A 201 36.00 0.08 11.12
C HIS A 201 35.84 1.07 9.94
N TYR A 202 36.62 2.15 9.92
CA TYR A 202 36.63 3.12 8.82
C TYR A 202 37.14 2.50 7.53
N LYS A 203 38.28 1.80 7.61
CA LYS A 203 38.87 1.12 6.45
C LYS A 203 37.96 0.02 5.90
N LEU A 204 37.31 -0.73 6.78
CA LEU A 204 36.38 -1.79 6.40
C LEU A 204 35.08 -1.24 5.81
N LYS A 205 34.64 -0.09 6.30
CA LYS A 205 33.46 0.62 5.73
C LYS A 205 33.74 1.10 4.31
N ASP A 206 34.90 1.75 4.08
CA ASP A 206 35.31 2.19 2.74
C ASP A 206 35.44 0.99 1.79
N PHE A 207 36.10 -0.09 2.25
CA PHE A 207 36.21 -1.34 1.50
C PHE A 207 34.84 -1.93 1.16
N GLY A 208 33.92 -2.00 2.13
CA GLY A 208 32.57 -2.50 1.95
C GLY A 208 31.76 -1.68 0.94
N GLN A 209 31.89 -0.33 0.95
CA GLN A 209 31.27 0.53 -0.02
C GLN A 209 31.77 0.28 -1.45
N LEU A 210 33.12 0.18 -1.63
CA LEU A 210 33.70 -0.14 -2.93
C LEU A 210 33.28 -1.55 -3.40
N LEU A 211 33.26 -2.53 -2.49
CA LEU A 211 32.81 -3.89 -2.78
C LEU A 211 31.36 -3.91 -3.24
N MET A 212 30.49 -3.14 -2.58
CA MET A 212 29.09 -3.01 -2.96
C MET A 212 28.93 -2.32 -4.31
N GLU A 213 29.60 -1.20 -4.54
CA GLU A 213 29.42 -0.36 -5.73
C GLU A 213 30.01 -1.00 -6.99
N TYR A 214 31.22 -1.56 -6.92
CA TYR A 214 31.96 -2.02 -8.10
C TYR A 214 31.90 -3.54 -8.33
N ILE A 215 31.51 -4.33 -7.32
CA ILE A 215 31.46 -5.80 -7.44
C ILE A 215 30.06 -6.34 -7.25
N LEU A 216 29.45 -6.15 -6.07
CA LEU A 216 28.21 -6.86 -5.71
C LEU A 216 26.98 -6.32 -6.46
N LYS A 217 26.75 -5.00 -6.47
CA LYS A 217 25.61 -4.41 -7.19
C LYS A 217 25.65 -4.67 -8.70
N PRO A 218 26.77 -4.49 -9.40
CA PRO A 218 26.86 -4.84 -10.82
C PRO A 218 26.58 -6.30 -11.09
N LEU A 219 27.08 -7.20 -10.26
CA LEU A 219 26.86 -8.63 -10.41
C LEU A 219 25.38 -9.04 -10.25
N ILE A 220 24.68 -8.34 -9.37
CA ILE A 220 23.24 -8.53 -9.15
C ILE A 220 22.44 -7.93 -10.32
N SER A 221 22.86 -6.77 -10.85
CA SER A 221 22.13 -6.03 -11.88
C SER A 221 22.37 -6.52 -13.30
N TYR A 222 23.56 -7.09 -13.57
CA TYR A 222 23.95 -7.55 -14.90
C TYR A 222 24.22 -9.04 -14.93
N PRO A 223 23.27 -9.87 -15.36
CA PRO A 223 23.41 -11.33 -15.44
C PRO A 223 24.57 -11.81 -16.29
N SER A 224 24.94 -10.99 -17.32
CA SER A 224 26.04 -11.27 -18.26
C SER A 224 27.43 -11.19 -17.64
N LEU A 225 27.58 -10.63 -16.43
CA LEU A 225 28.86 -10.54 -15.76
C LEU A 225 29.19 -11.86 -15.05
N GLU A 226 30.40 -12.35 -15.31
CA GLU A 226 30.98 -13.48 -14.58
C GLU A 226 32.23 -13.06 -13.82
N PRO A 227 32.34 -13.39 -12.53
CA PRO A 227 33.53 -13.18 -11.76
C PRO A 227 34.60 -14.16 -12.23
N VAL A 228 35.75 -13.64 -12.60
CA VAL A 228 36.95 -14.43 -12.95
C VAL A 228 37.97 -14.20 -11.88
N THR A 229 38.41 -15.30 -11.27
CA THR A 229 39.41 -15.31 -10.22
C THR A 229 40.74 -15.85 -10.76
N GLU A 230 41.83 -15.08 -10.63
CA GLU A 230 43.16 -15.49 -11.00
C GLU A 230 44.05 -15.52 -9.76
N GLU A 231 44.60 -16.69 -9.49
CA GLU A 231 45.54 -16.93 -8.39
C GLU A 231 46.95 -16.89 -8.93
N GLN A 232 47.73 -15.86 -8.56
CA GLN A 232 49.15 -15.75 -8.81
C GLN A 232 49.92 -15.97 -7.50
N PRO A 233 51.22 -16.31 -7.52
CA PRO A 233 51.95 -16.65 -6.29
C PRO A 233 51.86 -15.61 -5.16
N ASP A 234 51.78 -14.31 -5.49
CA ASP A 234 51.80 -13.21 -4.52
C ASP A 234 50.55 -12.33 -4.56
N VAL A 235 49.65 -12.55 -5.53
CA VAL A 235 48.49 -11.68 -5.76
C VAL A 235 47.27 -12.49 -6.20
N PHE A 236 46.17 -12.28 -5.54
CA PHE A 236 44.87 -12.74 -6.00
C PHE A 236 44.18 -11.61 -6.74
N ILE A 237 43.67 -11.89 -7.95
CA ILE A 237 43.01 -10.90 -8.80
C ILE A 237 41.56 -11.34 -9.03
N LEU A 238 40.62 -10.46 -8.67
CA LEU A 238 39.19 -10.59 -8.99
C LEU A 238 38.86 -9.57 -10.08
N ARG A 239 38.40 -10.05 -11.22
CA ARG A 239 37.90 -9.24 -12.35
C ARG A 239 36.63 -9.79 -12.95
N PHE A 240 36.03 -9.06 -13.86
CA PHE A 240 34.81 -9.49 -14.54
C PHE A 240 35.05 -9.78 -16.01
N ARG A 241 34.33 -10.76 -16.53
CA ARG A 241 34.16 -11.02 -17.95
C ARG A 241 32.70 -10.85 -18.32
N SER A 242 32.43 -10.13 -19.39
CA SER A 242 31.08 -10.07 -19.98
C SER A 242 30.87 -11.26 -20.90
N GLN A 243 29.81 -12.04 -20.71
CA GLN A 243 29.34 -13.06 -21.64
C GLN A 243 28.07 -12.58 -22.34
N GLU A 244 27.94 -12.88 -23.64
CA GLU A 244 26.67 -12.69 -24.35
C GLU A 244 25.70 -13.79 -23.91
N ILE A 245 24.81 -13.45 -22.94
CA ILE A 245 23.76 -14.36 -22.48
C ILE A 245 22.44 -13.87 -23.09
N ALA A 246 21.63 -14.80 -23.61
CA ALA A 246 20.27 -14.52 -24.03
C ALA A 246 19.45 -13.99 -22.84
N PHE A 247 18.63 -12.98 -23.04
CA PHE A 247 17.87 -12.26 -22.01
C PHE A 247 16.96 -13.11 -21.11
N ASP A 248 16.73 -14.39 -21.46
CA ASP A 248 15.82 -15.30 -20.76
C ASP A 248 16.42 -16.10 -19.60
N GLU A 249 17.70 -15.93 -19.27
CA GLU A 249 18.40 -16.75 -18.26
C GLU A 249 18.68 -16.03 -16.92
N PHE A 250 17.89 -15.05 -16.52
CA PHE A 250 18.05 -14.44 -15.20
C PHE A 250 17.56 -15.41 -14.12
N SER A 251 18.49 -16.09 -13.45
CA SER A 251 18.19 -17.01 -12.35
C SER A 251 18.85 -16.51 -11.05
N PRO A 252 18.07 -16.36 -9.94
CA PRO A 252 18.64 -16.03 -8.63
C PRO A 252 19.71 -17.00 -8.17
N VAL A 253 19.58 -18.28 -8.50
CA VAL A 253 20.54 -19.33 -8.17
C VAL A 253 21.95 -18.99 -8.69
N LYS A 254 22.04 -18.62 -9.98
CA LYS A 254 23.32 -18.21 -10.59
C LYS A 254 23.94 -16.98 -9.91
N VAL A 255 23.08 -16.02 -9.49
CA VAL A 255 23.56 -14.81 -8.78
C VAL A 255 24.10 -15.17 -7.40
N PHE A 256 23.40 -16.05 -6.66
CA PHE A 256 23.86 -16.53 -5.36
C PHE A 256 25.20 -17.28 -5.46
N ASP A 257 25.35 -18.14 -6.45
CA ASP A 257 26.60 -18.89 -6.67
C ASP A 257 27.78 -17.95 -6.98
N LYS A 258 27.56 -16.92 -7.81
CA LYS A 258 28.58 -15.90 -8.14
C LYS A 258 28.98 -15.10 -6.89
N ILE A 259 28.02 -14.66 -6.09
CA ILE A 259 28.28 -13.91 -4.87
C ILE A 259 28.96 -14.80 -3.83
N LYS A 260 28.52 -16.05 -3.68
CA LYS A 260 29.13 -17.03 -2.78
C LYS A 260 30.60 -17.26 -3.12
N LEU A 261 30.94 -17.43 -4.40
CA LEU A 261 32.32 -17.55 -4.87
C LEU A 261 33.20 -16.34 -4.43
N ILE A 262 32.65 -15.13 -4.57
CA ILE A 262 33.40 -13.91 -4.14
C ILE A 262 33.63 -13.93 -2.63
N PHE A 263 32.62 -14.26 -1.83
CA PHE A 263 32.77 -14.32 -0.37
C PHE A 263 33.71 -15.47 0.07
N GLU A 264 33.67 -16.62 -0.58
CA GLU A 264 34.63 -17.72 -0.33
C GLU A 264 36.07 -17.28 -0.56
N VAL A 265 36.31 -16.56 -1.65
CA VAL A 265 37.62 -16.01 -1.97
C VAL A 265 38.05 -14.94 -0.94
N LEU A 266 37.16 -13.98 -0.67
CA LEU A 266 37.44 -12.95 0.33
C LEU A 266 37.67 -13.55 1.72
N HIS A 267 36.92 -14.59 2.08
CA HIS A 267 37.12 -15.30 3.33
C HIS A 267 38.48 -15.99 3.39
N LYS A 268 38.88 -16.65 2.29
CA LYS A 268 40.18 -17.35 2.23
C LYS A 268 41.35 -16.39 2.39
N TYR A 269 41.34 -15.22 1.76
CA TYR A 269 42.50 -14.33 1.65
C TYR A 269 42.46 -13.13 2.61
N LEU A 270 41.32 -12.68 3.07
CA LEU A 270 41.16 -11.43 3.83
C LEU A 270 40.34 -11.57 5.11
N LEU A 271 39.16 -12.22 5.06
CA LEU A 271 38.15 -12.08 6.10
C LEU A 271 38.31 -13.08 7.26
N ASN A 272 39.05 -14.18 7.08
CA ASN A 272 39.26 -15.20 8.11
C ASN A 272 40.33 -14.78 9.12
N VAL A 273 40.27 -13.58 9.64
CA VAL A 273 41.19 -13.03 10.62
C VAL A 273 40.44 -12.85 11.95
N PRO A 274 40.84 -13.55 13.03
CA PRO A 274 40.25 -13.35 14.34
C PRO A 274 40.75 -12.02 14.93
N LEU A 275 39.85 -11.23 15.47
CA LEU A 275 40.10 -9.97 16.13
C LEU A 275 39.95 -10.15 17.65
N GLU A 276 40.88 -9.66 18.43
CA GLU A 276 40.74 -9.60 19.87
C GLU A 276 40.04 -8.30 20.23
N GLU A 277 38.82 -8.39 20.80
CA GLU A 277 38.20 -7.22 21.39
C GLU A 277 38.92 -6.85 22.69
N PRO A 278 39.27 -5.56 22.89
CA PRO A 278 39.74 -5.08 24.19
C PRO A 278 38.58 -5.26 25.20
N GLU A 279 38.88 -5.98 26.29
CA GLU A 279 37.95 -6.37 27.36
C GLU A 279 37.06 -5.18 27.82
N LYS A 280 35.81 -5.10 27.37
CA LYS A 280 34.74 -4.38 28.03
C LYS A 280 33.76 -5.40 28.60
N GLY A 281 34.07 -5.87 29.83
CA GLY A 281 33.11 -6.58 30.68
C GLY A 281 32.71 -7.98 30.21
N GLY A 282 33.52 -9.00 30.52
CA GLY A 282 33.06 -10.35 30.82
C GLY A 282 32.36 -11.16 29.72
N LYS A 283 33.10 -11.81 28.91
CA LYS A 283 32.98 -12.85 27.88
C LYS A 283 33.54 -12.34 26.57
N GLY A 284 34.87 -12.40 26.42
CA GLY A 284 35.54 -12.12 25.18
C GLY A 284 35.10 -13.10 24.09
N GLY A 285 34.16 -12.69 23.22
CA GLY A 285 33.86 -13.38 21.99
C GLY A 285 34.95 -13.02 20.96
N ARG A 286 35.57 -14.01 20.31
CA ARG A 286 36.44 -13.76 19.15
C ARG A 286 35.51 -13.33 18.01
N VAL A 287 35.55 -12.04 17.64
CA VAL A 287 34.87 -11.49 16.48
C VAL A 287 35.78 -11.63 15.28
N THR A 288 35.30 -12.10 14.16
CA THR A 288 36.07 -12.18 12.90
C THR A 288 35.86 -10.94 12.05
N LEU A 289 36.83 -10.66 11.14
CA LEU A 289 36.68 -9.57 10.19
C LEU A 289 35.48 -9.77 9.27
N ALA A 290 35.12 -11.03 8.96
CA ALA A 290 33.94 -11.38 8.19
C ALA A 290 32.64 -10.90 8.87
N GLU A 291 32.55 -11.06 10.20
CA GLU A 291 31.38 -10.62 10.97
C GLU A 291 31.22 -9.10 10.95
N LEU A 292 32.32 -8.36 11.13
CA LEU A 292 32.32 -6.89 11.05
C LEU A 292 31.92 -6.36 9.67
N LEU A 293 32.45 -6.96 8.60
CA LEU A 293 32.08 -6.59 7.24
C LEU A 293 30.61 -6.92 6.99
N GLY A 294 30.14 -8.08 7.44
CA GLY A 294 28.75 -8.49 7.33
C GLY A 294 27.81 -7.50 8.02
N GLU A 295 28.14 -7.00 9.21
CA GLU A 295 27.33 -5.99 9.89
C GLU A 295 27.25 -4.67 9.11
N LEU A 296 28.31 -4.29 8.40
CA LEU A 296 28.37 -3.05 7.63
C LEU A 296 27.60 -3.10 6.32
N ILE A 297 27.65 -4.22 5.58
CA ILE A 297 27.14 -4.26 4.20
C ILE A 297 25.88 -5.15 4.03
N TRP A 298 25.55 -6.02 5.00
CA TRP A 298 24.46 -7.00 4.85
C TRP A 298 23.10 -6.35 4.57
N GLU A 299 22.78 -5.26 5.25
CA GLU A 299 21.47 -4.59 5.06
C GLU A 299 21.34 -4.08 3.63
N GLU A 300 22.36 -3.44 3.10
CA GLU A 300 22.35 -2.93 1.73
C GLU A 300 22.39 -4.07 0.71
N LEU A 301 23.20 -5.10 0.93
CA LEU A 301 23.29 -6.28 0.07
C LEU A 301 21.98 -7.05 0.03
N SER A 302 21.36 -7.31 1.18
CA SER A 302 20.09 -8.04 1.24
C SER A 302 18.96 -7.28 0.56
N ASN A 303 18.90 -5.95 0.74
CA ASN A 303 17.94 -5.10 0.04
C ASN A 303 18.18 -5.11 -1.48
N CYS A 304 19.42 -5.03 -1.93
CA CYS A 304 19.76 -5.10 -3.34
C CYS A 304 19.36 -6.47 -3.95
N LEU A 305 19.65 -7.58 -3.27
CA LEU A 305 19.25 -8.93 -3.70
C LEU A 305 17.72 -9.08 -3.74
N ILE A 306 17.01 -8.55 -2.76
CA ILE A 306 15.55 -8.59 -2.78
C ILE A 306 15.00 -7.80 -3.97
N HIS A 307 15.40 -6.53 -4.12
CA HIS A 307 14.80 -5.63 -5.11
C HIS A 307 15.23 -5.91 -6.55
N SER A 308 16.50 -6.25 -6.77
CA SER A 308 17.05 -6.42 -8.12
C SER A 308 17.11 -7.89 -8.58
N CYS A 309 16.93 -8.86 -7.68
CA CYS A 309 17.01 -10.28 -8.01
C CYS A 309 15.72 -11.03 -7.65
N LEU A 310 15.37 -11.15 -6.37
CA LEU A 310 14.23 -11.97 -5.92
C LEU A 310 12.88 -11.43 -6.37
N VAL A 311 12.68 -10.10 -6.42
CA VAL A 311 11.43 -9.48 -6.92
C VAL A 311 11.15 -9.88 -8.37
N HIS A 312 12.18 -9.89 -9.21
CA HIS A 312 12.04 -10.23 -10.63
C HIS A 312 11.84 -11.73 -10.88
N SER A 313 12.28 -12.57 -9.96
CA SER A 313 12.09 -14.02 -10.03
C SER A 313 10.71 -14.49 -9.56
N VAL A 314 9.90 -13.62 -8.92
CA VAL A 314 8.54 -13.98 -8.48
C VAL A 314 7.69 -14.41 -9.68
N PRO A 315 7.11 -15.64 -9.68
CA PRO A 315 6.36 -16.16 -10.79
C PRO A 315 5.20 -15.28 -11.26
N SER A 316 4.83 -15.41 -12.53
CA SER A 316 3.65 -14.71 -13.09
C SER A 316 2.39 -15.61 -13.10
N SER A 317 2.56 -16.94 -12.92
CA SER A 317 1.50 -17.93 -12.93
C SER A 317 1.56 -18.81 -11.68
N SER A 318 0.42 -19.26 -11.18
CA SER A 318 0.31 -20.17 -10.04
C SER A 318 0.99 -21.53 -10.31
N SER A 319 1.01 -21.99 -11.57
CA SER A 319 1.70 -23.24 -11.97
C SER A 319 3.22 -23.20 -11.78
N GLN A 320 3.83 -22.02 -11.83
CA GLN A 320 5.26 -21.83 -11.67
C GLN A 320 5.69 -21.70 -10.19
N LEU A 321 4.74 -21.60 -9.24
CA LEU A 321 5.04 -21.52 -7.81
C LEU A 321 5.74 -22.78 -7.28
N GLU A 322 5.48 -23.94 -7.87
CA GLU A 322 6.17 -25.19 -7.54
C GLU A 322 7.67 -25.10 -7.88
N GLN A 323 8.01 -24.52 -9.03
CA GLN A 323 9.40 -24.35 -9.48
C GLN A 323 10.17 -23.35 -8.59
N TYR A 324 9.47 -22.41 -7.97
CA TYR A 324 10.08 -21.45 -7.07
C TYR A 324 10.63 -22.09 -5.78
N LYS A 325 10.30 -23.33 -5.47
CA LYS A 325 10.89 -24.10 -4.37
C LYS A 325 12.42 -24.24 -4.51
N GLU A 326 12.92 -24.34 -5.74
CA GLU A 326 14.36 -24.36 -6.03
C GLU A 326 15.04 -23.06 -5.59
N VAL A 327 14.39 -21.90 -5.84
CA VAL A 327 14.90 -20.59 -5.42
C VAL A 327 14.91 -20.48 -3.89
N ILE A 328 13.90 -21.02 -3.20
CA ILE A 328 13.84 -21.03 -1.73
C ILE A 328 15.00 -21.86 -1.16
N GLU A 329 15.23 -23.07 -1.70
CA GLU A 329 16.31 -23.93 -1.20
C GLU A 329 17.69 -23.34 -1.50
N SER A 330 17.89 -22.79 -2.71
CA SER A 330 19.14 -22.06 -3.05
C SER A 330 19.36 -20.84 -2.14
N THR A 331 18.31 -20.08 -1.80
CA THR A 331 18.41 -18.95 -0.86
C THR A 331 18.81 -19.43 0.53
N LYS A 332 18.28 -20.55 0.98
CA LYS A 332 18.62 -21.17 2.26
C LYS A 332 20.07 -21.65 2.30
N GLU A 333 20.53 -22.30 1.23
CA GLU A 333 21.92 -22.74 1.09
C GLU A 333 22.88 -21.54 1.06
N PHE A 334 22.51 -20.47 0.37
CA PHE A 334 23.29 -19.22 0.33
C PHE A 334 23.43 -18.58 1.71
N GLU A 335 22.31 -18.37 2.44
CA GLU A 335 22.38 -17.83 3.81
C GLU A 335 23.16 -18.76 4.75
N LYS A 336 23.05 -20.08 4.59
CA LYS A 336 23.80 -21.05 5.37
C LYS A 336 25.30 -20.94 5.09
N ALA A 337 25.71 -20.83 3.84
CA ALA A 337 27.12 -20.66 3.47
C ALA A 337 27.70 -19.35 4.05
N LEU A 338 26.97 -18.24 4.03
CA LEU A 338 27.39 -16.99 4.64
C LEU A 338 27.51 -17.08 6.18
N LYS A 339 26.66 -17.88 6.83
CA LYS A 339 26.73 -18.16 8.26
C LYS A 339 27.94 -19.04 8.61
N GLU A 340 28.24 -20.03 7.80
CA GLU A 340 29.44 -20.88 7.94
C GLU A 340 30.72 -20.07 7.80
N MET A 341 30.75 -19.09 6.92
CA MET A 341 31.86 -18.13 6.75
C MET A 341 31.88 -17.03 7.83
N GLN A 342 30.99 -17.09 8.83
CA GLN A 342 30.86 -16.08 9.88
C GLN A 342 30.57 -14.65 9.36
N PHE A 343 30.16 -14.51 8.11
CA PHE A 343 29.76 -13.23 7.53
C PHE A 343 28.37 -12.80 8.00
N LEU A 344 27.50 -13.75 8.29
CA LEU A 344 26.13 -13.52 8.71
C LEU A 344 25.86 -14.13 10.09
N LYS A 345 25.23 -13.36 10.99
CA LYS A 345 24.81 -13.86 12.29
C LYS A 345 23.69 -14.89 12.16
N GLN A 346 23.60 -15.84 13.10
CA GLN A 346 22.63 -16.95 13.06
C GLN A 346 21.17 -16.49 13.03
N ASP A 347 20.86 -15.36 13.65
CA ASP A 347 19.51 -14.77 13.73
C ASP A 347 19.06 -14.06 12.45
N LYS A 348 19.98 -13.71 11.56
CA LYS A 348 19.71 -13.01 10.31
C LYS A 348 19.19 -13.99 9.24
N THR A 349 17.95 -13.77 8.78
CA THR A 349 17.26 -14.61 7.79
C THR A 349 16.39 -13.78 6.86
N ALA A 350 16.87 -12.59 6.44
CA ALA A 350 16.07 -11.63 5.68
C ALA A 350 15.68 -12.15 4.30
N LEU A 351 16.63 -12.76 3.57
CA LEU A 351 16.39 -13.29 2.21
C LEU A 351 15.47 -14.51 2.26
N LEU A 352 15.73 -15.42 3.19
CA LEU A 352 14.90 -16.63 3.34
C LEU A 352 13.46 -16.27 3.76
N LYS A 353 13.27 -15.31 4.66
CA LYS A 353 11.94 -14.81 5.00
C LYS A 353 11.22 -14.24 3.79
N TYR A 354 11.92 -13.47 2.95
CA TYR A 354 11.35 -12.94 1.71
C TYR A 354 10.96 -14.07 0.76
N ALA A 355 11.89 -15.00 0.47
CA ALA A 355 11.67 -16.11 -0.46
C ALA A 355 10.54 -17.04 0.02
N CYS A 356 10.44 -17.35 1.31
CA CYS A 356 9.36 -18.16 1.89
C CYS A 356 7.99 -17.48 1.77
N ASN A 357 7.94 -16.14 1.70
CA ASN A 357 6.70 -15.39 1.51
C ASN A 357 6.30 -15.23 0.03
N VAL A 358 6.79 -16.12 -0.84
CA VAL A 358 6.53 -16.05 -2.29
C VAL A 358 5.04 -15.96 -2.64
N ASN A 359 4.17 -16.65 -1.91
CA ASN A 359 2.72 -16.59 -2.13
C ASN A 359 2.17 -15.17 -1.94
N PHE A 360 2.68 -14.44 -0.95
CA PHE A 360 2.30 -13.04 -0.71
C PHE A 360 2.82 -12.13 -1.85
N HIS A 361 4.07 -12.30 -2.24
CA HIS A 361 4.68 -11.49 -3.31
C HIS A 361 4.05 -11.78 -4.66
N PHE A 362 3.78 -13.05 -4.97
CA PHE A 362 3.04 -13.48 -6.16
C PHE A 362 1.66 -12.84 -6.21
N ALA A 363 0.87 -12.99 -5.15
CA ALA A 363 -0.48 -12.43 -5.09
C ALA A 363 -0.47 -10.91 -5.29
N ASN A 364 0.43 -10.18 -4.62
CA ASN A 364 0.54 -8.74 -4.76
C ASN A 364 0.95 -8.31 -6.17
N LYS A 365 1.98 -8.95 -6.75
CA LYS A 365 2.42 -8.67 -8.12
C LYS A 365 1.29 -8.93 -9.11
N LYS A 366 0.64 -10.08 -8.99
CA LYS A 366 -0.48 -10.46 -9.84
C LYS A 366 -1.64 -9.46 -9.73
N CYS A 367 -2.04 -9.08 -8.51
CA CYS A 367 -3.08 -8.09 -8.30
C CYS A 367 -2.73 -6.73 -8.92
N GLN A 368 -1.48 -6.27 -8.80
CA GLN A 368 -1.04 -5.04 -9.43
C GLN A 368 -1.10 -5.10 -10.96
N ASP A 369 -0.69 -6.22 -11.56
CA ASP A 369 -0.72 -6.42 -13.00
C ASP A 369 -2.17 -6.51 -13.51
N LEU A 370 -3.05 -7.21 -12.77
CA LEU A 370 -4.48 -7.30 -13.07
C LEU A 370 -5.17 -5.93 -13.01
N ILE A 371 -4.92 -5.14 -11.96
CA ILE A 371 -5.48 -3.78 -11.84
C ILE A 371 -4.95 -2.87 -12.96
N ARG A 372 -3.68 -3.00 -13.33
CA ARG A 372 -3.08 -2.23 -14.45
C ARG A 372 -3.74 -2.61 -15.79
N ALA A 373 -3.91 -3.91 -16.05
CA ALA A 373 -4.61 -4.41 -17.23
C ALA A 373 -6.07 -3.95 -17.27
N ALA A 374 -6.79 -4.07 -16.13
CA ALA A 374 -8.15 -3.60 -16.00
C ALA A 374 -8.28 -2.09 -16.25
N ARG A 375 -7.40 -1.27 -15.69
CA ARG A 375 -7.39 0.19 -15.93
C ARG A 375 -7.16 0.53 -17.41
N LYS A 376 -6.28 -0.20 -18.11
CA LYS A 376 -6.07 -0.03 -19.55
C LYS A 376 -7.36 -0.29 -20.32
N LEU A 377 -8.11 -1.34 -19.97
CA LEU A 377 -9.41 -1.64 -20.57
C LEU A 377 -10.45 -0.56 -20.24
N MET A 378 -10.50 -0.06 -19.01
CA MET A 378 -11.43 0.98 -18.58
C MET A 378 -11.20 2.34 -19.23
N THR A 379 -9.97 2.62 -19.65
CA THR A 379 -9.59 3.87 -20.34
C THR A 379 -9.54 3.72 -21.85
N SER A 380 -9.87 2.56 -22.38
CA SER A 380 -9.99 2.33 -23.82
C SER A 380 -11.29 2.90 -24.39
N GLU A 381 -11.39 2.93 -25.70
CA GLU A 381 -12.54 3.48 -26.40
C GLU A 381 -13.83 2.65 -26.17
N ILE A 382 -14.93 3.32 -25.79
CA ILE A 382 -16.22 2.68 -25.48
C ILE A 382 -17.00 2.32 -26.78
N HIS A 383 -16.73 2.97 -27.89
CA HIS A 383 -17.53 2.82 -29.11
C HIS A 383 -17.24 1.54 -29.91
N ASP A 384 -16.15 0.84 -29.64
CA ASP A 384 -15.94 -0.51 -30.16
C ASP A 384 -16.88 -1.47 -29.43
N THR A 385 -17.89 -1.99 -30.15
CA THR A 385 -19.01 -2.72 -29.53
C THR A 385 -19.20 -4.14 -30.06
N VAL A 386 -19.59 -5.01 -29.15
CA VAL A 386 -19.99 -6.38 -29.42
C VAL A 386 -21.50 -6.54 -29.16
N LYS A 387 -22.20 -7.26 -30.03
CA LYS A 387 -23.62 -7.57 -29.88
C LYS A 387 -23.77 -8.80 -28.98
N ILE A 388 -24.49 -8.65 -27.90
CA ILE A 388 -24.88 -9.74 -27.02
C ILE A 388 -26.30 -10.19 -27.39
N THR A 389 -26.50 -11.50 -27.54
CA THR A 389 -27.80 -12.10 -27.76
C THR A 389 -28.05 -13.16 -26.69
N PRO A 390 -29.31 -13.46 -26.34
CA PRO A 390 -29.65 -14.46 -25.32
C PRO A 390 -29.05 -15.85 -25.60
N ASP A 391 -28.81 -16.18 -26.86
CA ASP A 391 -28.27 -17.47 -27.31
C ASP A 391 -26.74 -17.48 -27.43
N SER A 392 -26.07 -16.34 -27.19
CA SER A 392 -24.60 -16.29 -27.26
C SER A 392 -24.00 -16.97 -26.02
N SER A 393 -22.92 -17.72 -26.23
CA SER A 393 -22.14 -18.35 -25.14
C SER A 393 -21.60 -17.33 -24.12
N SER A 394 -21.55 -16.05 -24.48
CA SER A 394 -21.18 -14.95 -23.59
C SER A 394 -22.33 -14.48 -22.70
N ALA A 395 -23.55 -14.97 -22.88
CA ALA A 395 -24.73 -14.47 -22.16
C ALA A 395 -24.88 -15.13 -20.78
N LEU A 396 -24.44 -16.37 -20.62
CA LEU A 396 -24.46 -17.07 -19.32
C LEU A 396 -23.35 -18.12 -19.32
N PRO A 397 -22.45 -18.11 -18.33
CA PRO A 397 -21.62 -19.27 -18.05
C PRO A 397 -22.52 -20.42 -17.59
N GLU A 398 -22.23 -21.63 -18.03
CA GLU A 398 -22.93 -22.84 -17.60
C GLU A 398 -22.91 -22.93 -16.07
N LEU A 399 -24.06 -22.82 -15.44
CA LEU A 399 -24.21 -23.16 -14.03
C LEU A 399 -23.86 -24.65 -13.89
N PRO A 400 -22.94 -25.04 -13.00
CA PRO A 400 -22.69 -26.44 -12.74
C PRO A 400 -24.01 -27.10 -12.37
N GLY A 401 -24.35 -28.15 -13.15
CA GLY A 401 -25.58 -28.91 -12.93
C GLY A 401 -25.68 -29.41 -11.49
N PRO A 402 -26.87 -29.67 -10.97
CA PRO A 402 -27.05 -30.12 -9.60
C PRO A 402 -26.28 -31.42 -9.40
N TRP A 403 -25.19 -31.33 -8.60
CA TRP A 403 -24.44 -32.40 -7.97
C TRP A 403 -24.38 -33.77 -8.75
N SER A 404 -23.41 -33.95 -9.60
CA SER A 404 -22.87 -35.30 -9.89
C SER A 404 -21.92 -35.70 -8.75
N GLY A 405 -22.46 -35.90 -7.57
CA GLY A 405 -21.75 -36.65 -6.55
C GLY A 405 -21.59 -38.08 -7.04
N ASP A 406 -20.36 -38.56 -7.11
CA ASP A 406 -20.02 -39.96 -7.31
C ASP A 406 -20.72 -40.83 -6.25
N HIS A 407 -21.92 -41.29 -6.60
CA HIS A 407 -22.50 -42.49 -5.98
C HIS A 407 -22.47 -43.61 -6.95
N PRO A 408 -21.98 -44.80 -6.55
CA PRO A 408 -21.89 -45.94 -7.43
C PRO A 408 -23.27 -46.33 -7.93
N LYS A 409 -23.37 -46.54 -9.26
CA LYS A 409 -24.57 -47.00 -9.96
C LYS A 409 -25.05 -48.32 -9.35
N THR A 410 -26.03 -48.30 -8.46
CA THR A 410 -26.85 -49.43 -8.16
C THR A 410 -27.97 -49.51 -9.17
N HIS A 411 -27.92 -50.55 -10.01
CA HIS A 411 -29.00 -50.95 -10.88
C HIS A 411 -30.31 -51.13 -10.09
N ARG A 412 -31.36 -50.40 -10.47
CA ARG A 412 -32.74 -50.73 -10.11
C ARG A 412 -33.52 -51.11 -11.38
N PRO A 413 -34.21 -52.26 -11.36
CA PRO A 413 -34.99 -52.73 -12.51
C PRO A 413 -36.33 -51.96 -12.59
N SER A 414 -36.68 -51.71 -13.85
CA SER A 414 -38.03 -51.26 -14.24
C SER A 414 -39.08 -52.29 -13.87
N ASN A 415 -40.15 -51.92 -13.20
CA ASN A 415 -41.57 -52.23 -13.43
C ASN A 415 -42.37 -52.00 -12.16
N LEU A 416 -43.40 -51.20 -12.24
CA LEU A 416 -44.82 -51.48 -11.93
C LEU A 416 -45.58 -50.24 -11.58
N LEU A 417 -46.49 -49.89 -12.46
CA LEU A 417 -47.90 -49.50 -12.29
C LEU A 417 -48.35 -48.79 -10.99
N ASP A 418 -48.82 -47.58 -11.22
CA ASP A 418 -50.23 -47.15 -10.90
C ASP A 418 -50.52 -46.50 -9.55
N SER A 419 -51.37 -45.49 -9.74
CA SER A 419 -52.27 -44.78 -8.80
C SER A 419 -51.75 -43.71 -7.86
N GLY A 420 -52.10 -42.50 -8.29
CA GLY A 420 -52.76 -41.47 -7.47
C GLY A 420 -52.13 -41.09 -6.15
N THR A 421 -51.41 -39.98 -6.16
CA THR A 421 -51.54 -39.00 -5.09
C THR A 421 -50.77 -37.70 -5.43
N VAL A 422 -51.56 -36.61 -5.40
CA VAL A 422 -51.17 -35.24 -5.03
C VAL A 422 -49.76 -34.77 -5.33
N ASN A 423 -49.62 -33.99 -6.40
CA ASN A 423 -48.47 -33.14 -6.69
C ASN A 423 -48.34 -32.07 -5.59
N LEU A 424 -47.38 -32.25 -4.71
CA LEU A 424 -46.80 -31.18 -3.89
C LEU A 424 -45.36 -30.94 -4.40
N GLY A 425 -45.15 -29.76 -4.99
CA GLY A 425 -43.83 -29.18 -5.18
C GLY A 425 -43.14 -29.58 -6.47
N SER A 426 -43.62 -29.14 -7.64
CA SER A 426 -42.66 -28.82 -8.71
C SER A 426 -41.82 -27.65 -8.23
N GLU A 427 -40.63 -27.91 -7.77
CA GLU A 427 -39.60 -26.90 -7.80
C GLU A 427 -39.57 -26.38 -9.23
N SER A 428 -40.12 -25.18 -9.44
CA SER A 428 -40.05 -24.47 -10.70
C SER A 428 -38.57 -24.20 -10.97
N SER A 429 -37.93 -25.08 -11.74
CA SER A 429 -36.63 -24.74 -12.31
C SER A 429 -36.84 -23.47 -13.11
N LEU A 430 -36.27 -22.35 -12.63
CA LEU A 430 -36.23 -21.10 -13.37
C LEU A 430 -35.73 -21.43 -14.77
N SER A 431 -36.55 -21.14 -15.78
CA SER A 431 -36.15 -21.40 -17.17
C SER A 431 -34.87 -20.60 -17.46
N GLN A 432 -33.92 -21.19 -18.20
CA GLN A 432 -32.68 -20.49 -18.59
C GLN A 432 -32.95 -19.13 -19.23
N SER A 433 -34.08 -18.94 -19.87
CA SER A 433 -34.53 -17.66 -20.45
C SER A 433 -34.81 -16.58 -19.41
N THR A 434 -35.08 -16.92 -18.15
CA THR A 434 -35.39 -15.94 -17.09
C THR A 434 -34.16 -15.15 -16.63
N LEU A 435 -32.96 -15.73 -16.79
CA LEU A 435 -31.70 -15.12 -16.43
C LEU A 435 -30.90 -14.63 -17.67
N SER A 436 -31.46 -14.73 -18.89
CA SER A 436 -30.76 -14.27 -20.08
C SER A 436 -30.76 -12.74 -20.19
N LEU A 437 -29.63 -12.16 -20.59
CA LEU A 437 -29.55 -10.75 -20.92
C LEU A 437 -30.35 -10.47 -22.23
N PRO A 438 -31.15 -9.40 -22.27
CA PRO A 438 -31.80 -9.00 -23.53
C PRO A 438 -30.74 -8.61 -24.56
N THR A 439 -31.07 -8.78 -25.84
CA THR A 439 -30.21 -8.37 -26.94
C THR A 439 -29.82 -6.91 -26.81
N CYS A 440 -28.54 -6.61 -26.78
CA CYS A 440 -27.98 -5.25 -26.71
C CYS A 440 -26.52 -5.22 -27.19
N ARG A 441 -25.95 -4.04 -27.31
CA ARG A 441 -24.52 -3.87 -27.57
C ARG A 441 -23.80 -3.37 -26.34
N ILE A 442 -22.65 -3.98 -26.06
CA ILE A 442 -21.71 -3.58 -25.01
C ILE A 442 -20.36 -3.23 -25.63
N SER A 443 -19.50 -2.51 -24.92
CA SER A 443 -18.14 -2.29 -25.40
C SER A 443 -17.30 -3.57 -25.32
N SER A 444 -16.43 -3.80 -26.29
CA SER A 444 -15.49 -4.93 -26.33
C SER A 444 -14.56 -4.92 -25.10
N SER A 445 -14.19 -3.74 -24.63
CA SER A 445 -13.38 -3.58 -23.43
C SER A 445 -14.05 -4.13 -22.15
N VAL A 446 -15.37 -4.01 -22.04
CA VAL A 446 -16.11 -4.56 -20.89
C VAL A 446 -16.25 -6.08 -21.00
N GLN A 447 -16.41 -6.62 -22.20
CA GLN A 447 -16.34 -8.07 -22.39
C GLN A 447 -14.98 -8.62 -21.94
N GLN A 448 -13.89 -8.00 -22.41
CA GLN A 448 -12.52 -8.37 -22.02
C GLN A 448 -12.27 -8.20 -20.52
N LEU A 449 -12.87 -7.20 -19.89
CA LEU A 449 -12.79 -6.99 -18.44
C LEU A 449 -13.46 -8.14 -17.67
N MET A 450 -14.61 -8.61 -18.15
CA MET A 450 -15.28 -9.76 -17.55
C MET A 450 -14.49 -11.04 -17.77
N GLU A 451 -13.91 -11.26 -18.95
CA GLU A 451 -13.01 -12.39 -19.24
C GLU A 451 -11.79 -12.36 -18.30
N LEU A 452 -11.19 -11.19 -18.08
CA LEU A 452 -10.10 -11.01 -17.12
C LEU A 452 -10.53 -11.42 -15.70
N ALA A 453 -11.71 -11.02 -15.26
CA ALA A 453 -12.26 -11.37 -13.96
C ALA A 453 -12.50 -12.90 -13.84
N TYR A 454 -13.10 -13.52 -14.84
CA TYR A 454 -13.34 -14.97 -14.88
C TYR A 454 -12.03 -15.76 -14.88
N ASN A 455 -11.06 -15.40 -15.71
CA ASN A 455 -9.74 -16.04 -15.78
C ASN A 455 -9.02 -15.91 -14.43
N THR A 456 -9.15 -14.76 -13.75
CA THR A 456 -8.56 -14.56 -12.42
C THR A 456 -9.23 -15.45 -11.36
N MET A 457 -10.54 -15.63 -11.41
CA MET A 457 -11.25 -16.52 -10.49
C MET A 457 -10.92 -18.00 -10.76
N GLU A 458 -10.71 -18.40 -12.01
CA GLU A 458 -10.28 -19.77 -12.36
C GLU A 458 -8.85 -20.02 -11.89
N GLU A 459 -7.94 -19.04 -12.03
CA GLU A 459 -6.58 -19.13 -11.48
C GLU A 459 -6.61 -19.18 -9.93
N ALA A 460 -7.51 -18.44 -9.29
CA ALA A 460 -7.70 -18.50 -7.84
C ALA A 460 -8.06 -19.92 -7.36
N LYS A 461 -8.82 -20.69 -8.16
CA LYS A 461 -9.23 -22.07 -7.85
C LYS A 461 -8.04 -23.03 -7.73
N THR A 462 -6.99 -22.82 -8.51
CA THR A 462 -5.77 -23.64 -8.50
C THR A 462 -4.71 -23.15 -7.54
N SER A 463 -4.92 -21.98 -6.92
CA SER A 463 -3.95 -21.29 -6.07
C SER A 463 -4.05 -21.73 -4.60
N THR A 464 -3.03 -21.36 -3.78
CA THR A 464 -3.06 -21.56 -2.34
C THR A 464 -4.18 -20.74 -1.69
N LYS A 465 -4.65 -21.17 -0.50
CA LYS A 465 -5.73 -20.48 0.22
C LYS A 465 -5.52 -18.96 0.36
N PHE A 466 -4.29 -18.55 0.65
CA PHE A 466 -3.92 -17.14 0.77
C PHE A 466 -4.02 -16.40 -0.58
N CYS A 467 -3.43 -16.96 -1.65
CA CYS A 467 -3.48 -16.37 -2.98
C CYS A 467 -4.92 -16.30 -3.51
N CYS A 468 -5.72 -17.33 -3.28
CA CYS A 468 -7.13 -17.37 -3.63
C CYS A 468 -7.89 -16.19 -3.03
N LEU A 469 -7.73 -15.94 -1.72
CA LEU A 469 -8.37 -14.81 -1.04
C LEU A 469 -7.94 -13.46 -1.63
N GLN A 470 -6.65 -13.28 -1.88
CA GLN A 470 -6.12 -12.05 -2.46
C GLN A 470 -6.61 -11.81 -3.88
N LEU A 471 -6.66 -12.85 -4.72
CA LEU A 471 -7.17 -12.76 -6.09
C LEU A 471 -8.67 -12.46 -6.13
N CYS A 472 -9.47 -13.07 -5.25
CA CYS A 472 -10.89 -12.77 -5.12
C CYS A 472 -11.14 -11.31 -4.70
N ASN A 473 -10.37 -10.80 -3.74
CA ASN A 473 -10.43 -9.39 -3.35
C ASN A 473 -9.99 -8.48 -4.50
N CYS A 474 -8.95 -8.84 -5.24
CA CYS A 474 -8.50 -8.11 -6.41
C CYS A 474 -9.58 -7.98 -7.48
N VAL A 475 -10.37 -9.04 -7.73
CA VAL A 475 -11.52 -8.96 -8.65
C VAL A 475 -12.57 -7.97 -8.13
N ARG A 476 -12.84 -7.94 -6.83
CA ARG A 476 -13.73 -6.91 -6.25
C ARG A 476 -13.17 -5.50 -6.45
N ASP A 477 -11.88 -5.32 -6.20
CA ASP A 477 -11.21 -4.03 -6.38
C ASP A 477 -11.26 -3.56 -7.84
N ILE A 478 -11.13 -4.47 -8.81
CA ILE A 478 -11.29 -4.14 -10.24
C ILE A 478 -12.66 -3.53 -10.49
N PHE A 479 -13.74 -4.10 -9.96
CA PHE A 479 -15.10 -3.58 -10.15
C PHE A 479 -15.33 -2.26 -9.39
N HIS A 480 -14.76 -2.07 -8.20
CA HIS A 480 -14.78 -0.78 -7.52
C HIS A 480 -14.04 0.30 -8.31
N VAL A 481 -12.86 -0.03 -8.84
CA VAL A 481 -12.08 0.88 -9.69
C VAL A 481 -12.85 1.24 -10.96
N PHE A 482 -13.62 0.30 -11.55
CA PHE A 482 -14.49 0.61 -12.70
C PHE A 482 -15.50 1.71 -12.36
N CYS A 483 -16.19 1.59 -11.23
CA CYS A 483 -17.18 2.57 -10.79
C CYS A 483 -16.58 3.97 -10.57
N GLU A 484 -15.30 4.05 -10.25
CA GLU A 484 -14.63 5.32 -10.05
C GLU A 484 -13.97 5.90 -11.31
N VAL A 485 -13.32 5.06 -12.11
CA VAL A 485 -12.49 5.49 -13.24
C VAL A 485 -13.32 5.81 -14.47
N VAL A 486 -14.23 4.90 -14.86
CA VAL A 486 -14.97 5.03 -16.13
C VAL A 486 -15.83 6.31 -16.18
N PRO A 487 -16.63 6.65 -15.16
CA PRO A 487 -17.44 7.88 -15.18
C PRO A 487 -16.60 9.15 -15.19
N LYS A 488 -15.42 9.12 -14.56
CA LYS A 488 -14.53 10.30 -14.52
C LYS A 488 -13.78 10.48 -15.82
N TYR A 489 -13.18 9.40 -16.34
CA TYR A 489 -12.35 9.44 -17.54
C TYR A 489 -13.15 9.75 -18.81
N HIS A 490 -14.32 9.11 -18.96
CA HIS A 490 -15.17 9.27 -20.13
C HIS A 490 -16.26 10.35 -19.97
N ARG A 491 -16.19 11.17 -18.91
CA ARG A 491 -17.23 12.12 -18.52
C ARG A 491 -17.75 12.98 -19.67
N GLU A 492 -16.86 13.59 -20.44
CA GLU A 492 -17.26 14.46 -21.55
C GLU A 492 -17.99 13.71 -22.65
N ASN A 493 -17.50 12.54 -23.04
CA ASN A 493 -18.08 11.71 -24.06
C ASN A 493 -19.45 11.19 -23.66
N LEU A 494 -19.60 10.72 -22.42
CA LEU A 494 -20.88 10.25 -21.87
C LEU A 494 -21.93 11.34 -21.76
N GLN A 495 -21.52 12.59 -21.54
CA GLN A 495 -22.46 13.73 -21.51
C GLN A 495 -22.84 14.22 -22.89
N LYS A 496 -21.91 14.22 -23.86
CA LYS A 496 -22.11 14.80 -25.19
C LYS A 496 -22.73 13.83 -26.18
N LEU A 497 -22.43 12.53 -26.07
CA LEU A 497 -22.75 11.53 -27.07
C LEU A 497 -23.83 10.55 -26.55
N PRO A 498 -25.08 10.63 -27.06
CA PRO A 498 -26.18 9.77 -26.62
C PRO A 498 -25.92 8.28 -26.80
N GLN A 499 -25.19 7.91 -27.85
CA GLN A 499 -24.81 6.53 -28.13
C GLN A 499 -23.92 5.96 -27.03
N LEU A 500 -22.87 6.71 -26.63
CA LEU A 500 -21.94 6.25 -25.61
C LEU A 500 -22.60 6.12 -24.22
N ALA A 501 -23.53 7.02 -23.89
CA ALA A 501 -24.34 6.90 -22.68
C ALA A 501 -25.19 5.63 -22.68
N ALA A 502 -25.76 5.26 -23.84
CA ALA A 502 -26.54 4.03 -23.99
C ALA A 502 -25.65 2.78 -23.88
N ILE A 503 -24.47 2.80 -24.51
CA ILE A 503 -23.49 1.70 -24.40
C ILE A 503 -23.01 1.56 -22.95
N HIS A 504 -22.69 2.66 -22.27
CA HIS A 504 -22.26 2.65 -20.88
C HIS A 504 -23.36 2.08 -19.94
N TYR A 505 -24.61 2.45 -20.18
CA TYR A 505 -25.75 1.84 -19.49
C TYR A 505 -25.77 0.32 -19.67
N ASN A 506 -25.63 -0.16 -20.90
CA ASN A 506 -25.58 -1.60 -21.18
C ASN A 506 -24.36 -2.26 -20.55
N ASN A 507 -23.19 -1.62 -20.56
CA ASN A 507 -21.97 -2.11 -19.91
C ASN A 507 -22.19 -2.33 -18.41
N CYS A 508 -22.80 -1.37 -17.74
CA CYS A 508 -23.11 -1.47 -16.31
C CYS A 508 -24.15 -2.58 -16.04
N MET A 509 -25.16 -2.74 -16.89
CA MET A 509 -26.17 -3.79 -16.75
C MET A 509 -25.58 -5.17 -17.05
N TYR A 510 -24.66 -5.28 -18.01
CA TYR A 510 -23.92 -6.50 -18.34
C TYR A 510 -23.04 -6.94 -17.15
N ILE A 511 -22.23 -6.03 -16.60
CA ILE A 511 -21.41 -6.34 -15.42
C ILE A 511 -22.32 -6.74 -14.24
N ALA A 512 -23.37 -5.97 -13.94
CA ALA A 512 -24.31 -6.28 -12.87
C ALA A 512 -24.95 -7.68 -13.03
N HIS A 513 -25.26 -8.08 -14.25
CA HIS A 513 -25.80 -9.39 -14.55
C HIS A 513 -24.80 -10.51 -14.26
N HIS A 514 -23.55 -10.36 -14.72
CA HIS A 514 -22.50 -11.35 -14.44
C HIS A 514 -22.14 -11.43 -12.95
N LEU A 515 -22.15 -10.31 -12.22
CA LEU A 515 -21.89 -10.29 -10.78
C LEU A 515 -22.94 -11.06 -9.96
N LEU A 516 -24.18 -11.17 -10.46
CA LEU A 516 -25.21 -12.00 -9.83
C LEU A 516 -24.82 -13.50 -9.80
N THR A 517 -24.16 -13.96 -10.85
CA THR A 517 -23.84 -15.39 -11.02
C THR A 517 -22.39 -15.72 -10.67
N LEU A 518 -21.47 -14.76 -10.75
CA LEU A 518 -20.03 -14.97 -10.56
C LEU A 518 -19.72 -15.66 -9.22
N GLY A 519 -20.31 -15.20 -8.10
CA GLY A 519 -20.09 -15.82 -6.80
C GLY A 519 -20.62 -17.26 -6.72
N HIS A 520 -21.71 -17.59 -7.42
CA HIS A 520 -22.26 -18.94 -7.43
C HIS A 520 -21.45 -19.93 -8.25
N GLN A 521 -20.85 -19.50 -9.36
CA GLN A 521 -20.01 -20.34 -10.20
C GLN A 521 -18.74 -20.78 -9.45
N PHE A 522 -18.21 -19.92 -8.59
CA PHE A 522 -17.05 -20.20 -7.77
C PHE A 522 -17.39 -20.52 -6.31
N ARG A 523 -18.62 -20.98 -6.04
CA ARG A 523 -19.13 -21.29 -4.69
C ARG A 523 -18.23 -22.24 -3.90
N TYR A 524 -17.55 -23.17 -4.58
CA TYR A 524 -16.61 -24.07 -3.93
C TYR A 524 -15.44 -23.32 -3.29
N LEU A 525 -14.92 -22.30 -3.96
CA LEU A 525 -13.89 -21.42 -3.39
C LEU A 525 -14.42 -20.61 -2.20
N THR A 526 -15.67 -20.13 -2.31
CA THR A 526 -16.28 -19.31 -1.28
C THR A 526 -16.60 -20.07 -0.01
N SER A 527 -16.99 -21.36 -0.11
CA SER A 527 -17.32 -22.17 1.07
C SER A 527 -16.11 -22.62 1.88
N THR A 528 -14.96 -22.85 1.22
CA THR A 528 -13.74 -23.37 1.86
C THR A 528 -12.77 -22.29 2.31
N VAL A 529 -12.78 -21.13 1.66
CA VAL A 529 -11.77 -20.08 1.84
C VAL A 529 -12.36 -18.76 2.33
N LEU A 530 -13.61 -18.47 1.97
CA LEU A 530 -14.25 -17.16 2.14
C LEU A 530 -15.44 -17.19 3.12
N SER A 531 -15.56 -18.19 4.00
CA SER A 531 -16.62 -18.25 5.02
C SER A 531 -16.74 -16.95 5.83
N ASP A 532 -15.64 -16.22 6.01
CA ASP A 532 -15.58 -15.02 6.81
C ASP A 532 -15.72 -13.70 6.01
N CYS A 533 -15.66 -13.76 4.68
CA CYS A 533 -15.62 -12.55 3.82
C CYS A 533 -16.82 -12.38 2.88
N GLY A 534 -17.93 -13.12 3.08
CA GLY A 534 -19.12 -12.95 2.25
C GLY A 534 -18.87 -13.06 0.75
N GLY A 535 -18.28 -14.17 0.27
CA GLY A 535 -17.76 -14.41 -1.08
C GLY A 535 -18.73 -14.26 -2.26
N THR A 536 -19.72 -13.41 -2.16
CA THR A 536 -20.63 -13.04 -3.24
C THR A 536 -20.30 -11.66 -3.77
N PHE A 537 -20.55 -11.43 -5.05
CA PHE A 537 -20.42 -10.10 -5.68
C PHE A 537 -21.76 -9.39 -5.81
N VAL A 538 -22.83 -9.96 -5.21
CA VAL A 538 -24.21 -9.48 -5.32
C VAL A 538 -24.38 -8.10 -4.69
N ASP A 539 -23.63 -7.80 -3.66
CA ASP A 539 -23.61 -6.51 -2.98
C ASP A 539 -23.21 -5.34 -3.90
N MET A 540 -22.44 -5.60 -4.96
CA MET A 540 -22.01 -4.58 -5.93
C MET A 540 -23.04 -4.34 -7.05
N VAL A 541 -24.01 -5.24 -7.22
CA VAL A 541 -25.01 -5.15 -8.30
C VAL A 541 -25.82 -3.85 -8.23
N PRO A 542 -26.32 -3.39 -7.06
CA PRO A 542 -27.04 -2.12 -6.97
C PRO A 542 -26.21 -0.92 -7.45
N ASP A 543 -24.92 -0.89 -7.14
CA ASP A 543 -24.04 0.23 -7.50
C ASP A 543 -23.86 0.32 -9.01
N PHE A 544 -23.64 -0.82 -9.68
CA PHE A 544 -23.56 -0.85 -11.16
C PHE A 544 -24.89 -0.46 -11.81
N LYS A 545 -26.02 -0.97 -11.32
CA LYS A 545 -27.34 -0.57 -11.82
C LYS A 545 -27.58 0.92 -11.64
N LYS A 546 -27.23 1.46 -10.48
CA LYS A 546 -27.34 2.89 -10.18
C LYS A 546 -26.46 3.72 -11.11
N LEU A 547 -25.18 3.33 -11.26
CA LEU A 547 -24.22 4.02 -12.12
C LEU A 547 -24.70 4.11 -13.57
N GLY A 548 -25.14 2.99 -14.17
CA GLY A 548 -25.67 2.95 -15.53
C GLY A 548 -26.93 3.78 -15.68
N MET A 549 -27.87 3.64 -14.72
CA MET A 549 -29.14 4.40 -14.71
C MET A 549 -28.90 5.90 -14.60
N GLU A 550 -28.07 6.36 -13.68
CA GLU A 550 -27.80 7.79 -13.48
C GLU A 550 -27.20 8.43 -14.74
N CYS A 551 -26.23 7.75 -15.39
CA CYS A 551 -25.63 8.22 -16.61
C CYS A 551 -26.69 8.34 -17.75
N PHE A 552 -27.51 7.30 -17.94
CA PHE A 552 -28.52 7.29 -18.99
C PHE A 552 -29.64 8.31 -18.71
N LEU A 553 -30.09 8.44 -17.44
CA LEU A 553 -31.10 9.44 -17.06
C LEU A 553 -30.57 10.86 -17.23
N ALA A 554 -29.31 11.11 -16.93
CA ALA A 554 -28.69 12.42 -17.19
C ALA A 554 -28.74 12.75 -18.69
N GLN A 555 -28.42 11.78 -19.57
CA GLN A 555 -28.56 11.94 -21.01
C GLN A 555 -30.01 12.15 -21.45
N MET A 556 -30.96 11.40 -20.85
CA MET A 556 -32.39 11.62 -21.10
C MET A 556 -32.84 13.04 -20.75
N GLN A 557 -32.33 13.63 -19.65
CA GLN A 557 -32.64 15.02 -19.29
C GLN A 557 -32.09 16.03 -20.33
N VAL A 558 -30.91 15.77 -20.88
CA VAL A 558 -30.36 16.59 -21.97
C VAL A 558 -31.25 16.52 -23.20
N GLN A 559 -31.70 15.31 -23.58
CA GLN A 559 -32.57 15.14 -24.74
C GLN A 559 -33.97 15.77 -24.54
N LYS A 560 -34.56 15.62 -23.33
CA LYS A 560 -35.81 16.28 -22.96
C LYS A 560 -35.70 17.80 -23.11
N ARG A 561 -34.62 18.38 -22.58
CA ARG A 561 -34.39 19.83 -22.69
C ARG A 561 -34.27 20.26 -24.15
N GLY A 562 -33.53 19.50 -24.96
CA GLY A 562 -33.43 19.78 -26.40
C GLY A 562 -34.79 19.72 -27.13
N VAL A 563 -35.71 18.83 -26.75
CA VAL A 563 -37.09 18.79 -27.26
C VAL A 563 -37.86 20.05 -26.86
N LEU A 564 -37.79 20.43 -25.58
CA LEU A 564 -38.48 21.61 -25.05
C LEU A 564 -37.96 22.92 -25.69
N ASP A 565 -36.63 23.03 -25.83
CA ASP A 565 -36.00 24.21 -26.46
C ASP A 565 -36.43 24.40 -27.90
N ARG A 566 -36.64 23.31 -28.67
CA ARG A 566 -37.19 23.40 -30.01
C ARG A 566 -38.64 23.84 -30.04
N LEU A 567 -39.45 23.33 -29.09
CA LEU A 567 -40.87 23.78 -28.99
C LEU A 567 -40.97 25.22 -28.52
N TRP A 568 -39.94 25.78 -27.84
CA TRP A 568 -39.96 27.17 -27.40
C TRP A 568 -40.08 28.13 -28.60
N SER A 569 -39.55 27.79 -29.76
CA SER A 569 -39.61 28.59 -30.97
C SER A 569 -40.99 28.59 -31.64
N ALA A 570 -41.97 27.75 -31.16
CA ALA A 570 -43.35 27.71 -31.67
C ALA A 570 -44.23 28.88 -31.17
N ARG A 571 -43.69 29.89 -30.49
CA ARG A 571 -44.41 31.08 -29.99
C ARG A 571 -45.67 30.74 -29.20
N ASN A 572 -45.56 29.72 -28.37
CA ASN A 572 -46.66 29.17 -27.54
C ASN A 572 -47.91 28.72 -28.29
N PHE A 573 -47.82 28.44 -29.60
CA PHE A 573 -48.95 28.07 -30.45
C PHE A 573 -50.09 29.13 -30.47
N SER A 574 -49.79 30.42 -30.20
CA SER A 574 -50.73 31.52 -30.20
C SER A 574 -50.83 32.15 -31.59
N ASN A 575 -51.99 32.75 -31.89
CA ASN A 575 -52.26 33.49 -33.15
C ASN A 575 -51.87 32.66 -34.39
N MET A 576 -52.38 31.44 -34.49
CA MET A 576 -52.07 30.55 -35.61
C MET A 576 -52.63 31.00 -36.96
N ASP A 577 -53.50 32.02 -36.97
CA ASP A 577 -54.00 32.69 -38.18
C ASP A 577 -52.91 33.39 -38.93
N ASP A 578 -51.88 33.82 -38.24
CA ASP A 578 -50.71 34.40 -38.85
C ASP A 578 -49.80 33.32 -39.45
N ASP A 579 -49.47 33.45 -40.73
CA ASP A 579 -48.64 32.49 -41.45
C ASP A 579 -47.22 32.36 -40.88
N GLU A 580 -46.69 33.43 -40.31
CA GLU A 580 -45.37 33.42 -39.68
C GLU A 580 -45.34 32.54 -38.44
N ASN A 581 -46.39 32.67 -37.57
CA ASN A 581 -46.55 31.87 -36.38
C ASN A 581 -46.81 30.39 -36.68
N TYR A 582 -47.67 30.14 -37.70
CA TYR A 582 -47.91 28.78 -38.18
C TYR A 582 -46.67 28.12 -38.75
N CYS A 583 -45.90 28.82 -39.58
CA CYS A 583 -44.63 28.32 -40.12
C CYS A 583 -43.59 28.04 -39.01
N ALA A 584 -43.52 28.91 -37.99
CA ALA A 584 -42.64 28.73 -36.85
C ALA A 584 -43.02 27.47 -36.03
N ALA A 585 -44.32 27.28 -35.75
CA ALA A 585 -44.81 26.10 -35.03
C ALA A 585 -44.60 24.80 -35.82
N ASN A 586 -44.89 24.82 -37.14
CA ASN A 586 -44.69 23.68 -38.03
C ASN A 586 -43.18 23.28 -38.08
N LYS A 587 -42.30 24.27 -38.20
CA LYS A 587 -40.86 24.06 -38.20
C LYS A 587 -40.42 23.44 -36.86
N SER A 588 -40.94 23.92 -35.72
CA SER A 588 -40.63 23.42 -34.40
C SER A 588 -41.04 21.95 -34.22
N ILE A 589 -42.25 21.58 -34.63
CA ILE A 589 -42.74 20.20 -34.58
C ILE A 589 -41.89 19.28 -35.45
N LYS A 590 -41.56 19.70 -36.69
CA LYS A 590 -40.69 18.93 -37.60
C LYS A 590 -39.27 18.78 -37.04
N GLN A 591 -38.73 19.80 -36.36
CA GLN A 591 -37.44 19.73 -35.72
C GLN A 591 -37.43 18.74 -34.52
N VAL A 592 -38.52 18.71 -33.74
CA VAL A 592 -38.68 17.73 -32.66
C VAL A 592 -38.70 16.30 -33.23
N LEU A 593 -39.53 16.04 -34.23
CA LEU A 593 -39.64 14.74 -34.90
C LEU A 593 -38.28 14.32 -35.51
N HIS A 594 -37.59 15.26 -36.14
CA HIS A 594 -36.27 15.03 -36.70
C HIS A 594 -35.23 14.67 -35.62
N GLN A 595 -35.24 15.37 -34.46
CA GLN A 595 -34.39 15.02 -33.30
C GLN A 595 -34.72 13.62 -32.80
N LEU A 596 -35.99 13.29 -32.62
CA LEU A 596 -36.40 11.99 -32.13
C LEU A 596 -36.01 10.85 -33.07
N ARG A 597 -36.21 11.04 -34.39
CA ARG A 597 -35.77 10.06 -35.39
C ARG A 597 -34.23 9.89 -35.41
N GLY A 598 -33.48 11.01 -35.39
CA GLY A 598 -32.04 10.97 -35.30
C GLY A 598 -31.54 10.23 -34.05
N LEU A 599 -32.20 10.46 -32.89
CA LEU A 599 -31.87 9.75 -31.66
C LEU A 599 -32.27 8.27 -31.78
N GLY A 600 -33.39 7.97 -32.43
CA GLY A 600 -33.81 6.58 -32.66
C GLY A 600 -32.77 5.78 -33.46
N THR A 601 -32.19 6.34 -34.51
CA THR A 601 -31.12 5.69 -35.28
C THR A 601 -29.85 5.46 -34.47
N VAL A 602 -29.52 6.38 -33.54
CA VAL A 602 -28.35 6.25 -32.64
C VAL A 602 -28.51 5.17 -31.62
N TRP A 603 -29.75 5.00 -31.10
CA TRP A 603 -30.05 3.99 -30.06
C TRP A 603 -30.52 2.65 -30.61
N GLN A 604 -30.89 2.60 -31.90
CA GLN A 604 -31.30 1.38 -32.57
C GLN A 604 -30.18 0.32 -32.50
N ASP A 605 -30.56 -0.92 -32.22
CA ASP A 605 -29.64 -2.05 -32.07
C ASP A 605 -28.60 -1.90 -30.91
N VAL A 606 -28.56 -0.75 -30.24
CA VAL A 606 -27.68 -0.54 -29.07
C VAL A 606 -28.43 -0.92 -27.79
N LEU A 607 -29.59 -0.31 -27.57
CA LEU A 607 -30.39 -0.55 -26.35
C LEU A 607 -31.25 -1.79 -26.49
N PRO A 608 -31.52 -2.49 -25.35
CA PRO A 608 -32.60 -3.48 -25.29
C PRO A 608 -33.93 -2.87 -25.74
N VAL A 609 -34.73 -3.65 -26.48
CA VAL A 609 -36.00 -3.17 -27.09
C VAL A 609 -36.90 -2.43 -26.11
N HIS A 610 -37.10 -3.01 -24.91
CA HIS A 610 -38.00 -2.38 -23.90
C HIS A 610 -37.41 -1.07 -23.34
N VAL A 611 -36.09 -0.95 -23.22
CA VAL A 611 -35.41 0.28 -22.78
C VAL A 611 -35.50 1.35 -23.84
N TYR A 612 -35.31 0.98 -25.12
CA TYR A 612 -35.46 1.85 -26.28
C TYR A 612 -36.89 2.43 -26.34
N CYS A 613 -37.90 1.56 -26.34
CA CYS A 613 -39.30 1.99 -26.44
C CYS A 613 -39.69 2.90 -25.27
N LYS A 614 -39.27 2.57 -24.04
CA LYS A 614 -39.51 3.39 -22.85
C LYS A 614 -38.83 4.76 -22.93
N ALA A 615 -37.58 4.80 -23.43
CA ALA A 615 -36.81 6.04 -23.60
C ALA A 615 -37.46 6.94 -24.67
N MET A 616 -37.70 6.40 -25.86
CA MET A 616 -38.34 7.14 -26.95
C MET A 616 -39.75 7.58 -26.60
N GLY A 617 -40.53 6.71 -25.95
CA GLY A 617 -41.85 7.03 -25.44
C GLY A 617 -41.87 8.17 -24.43
N THR A 618 -40.87 8.20 -23.53
CA THR A 618 -40.72 9.29 -22.54
C THR A 618 -40.39 10.63 -23.22
N LEU A 619 -39.57 10.63 -24.27
CA LEU A 619 -39.24 11.84 -25.01
C LEU A 619 -40.43 12.35 -25.86
N LEU A 620 -41.14 11.44 -26.55
CA LEU A 620 -42.34 11.78 -27.28
C LEU A 620 -43.43 12.28 -26.31
N ASN A 621 -43.60 11.63 -25.18
CA ASN A 621 -44.52 12.08 -24.14
C ASN A 621 -44.21 13.48 -23.63
N THR A 622 -42.93 13.84 -23.49
CA THR A 622 -42.52 15.19 -23.10
C THR A 622 -42.95 16.23 -24.15
N ALA A 623 -42.76 15.92 -25.45
CA ALA A 623 -43.19 16.81 -26.53
C ALA A 623 -44.74 16.98 -26.54
N LEU A 624 -45.48 15.88 -26.45
CA LEU A 624 -46.95 15.90 -26.45
C LEU A 624 -47.50 16.63 -25.24
N ALA A 625 -46.95 16.37 -24.05
CA ALA A 625 -47.34 17.04 -22.82
C ALA A 625 -47.17 18.58 -22.93
N GLU A 626 -46.05 19.01 -23.46
CA GLU A 626 -45.76 20.44 -23.64
C GLU A 626 -46.71 21.09 -24.65
N ILE A 627 -46.97 20.43 -25.77
CA ILE A 627 -47.96 20.93 -26.78
C ILE A 627 -49.37 21.00 -26.17
N VAL A 628 -49.80 19.96 -25.49
CA VAL A 628 -51.13 19.95 -24.77
C VAL A 628 -51.21 21.12 -23.80
N THR A 629 -50.19 21.28 -22.94
CA THR A 629 -50.16 22.33 -21.89
C THR A 629 -50.24 23.71 -22.52
N ARG A 630 -49.55 23.96 -23.63
CA ARG A 630 -49.56 25.27 -24.30
C ARG A 630 -50.86 25.54 -25.01
N ILE A 631 -51.47 24.55 -25.71
CA ILE A 631 -52.74 24.72 -26.37
C ILE A 631 -53.87 24.91 -25.37
N THR A 632 -53.88 24.16 -24.27
CA THR A 632 -54.92 24.30 -23.24
C THR A 632 -54.82 25.62 -22.45
N ALA A 633 -53.68 26.28 -22.46
CA ALA A 633 -53.46 27.60 -21.86
C ALA A 633 -53.87 28.79 -22.79
N LEU A 634 -54.25 28.56 -24.05
CA LEU A 634 -54.70 29.62 -24.94
C LEU A 634 -56.04 30.17 -24.48
N GLU A 635 -56.16 31.50 -24.47
CA GLU A 635 -57.41 32.20 -24.05
C GLU A 635 -58.40 32.38 -25.22
N ASP A 636 -57.84 32.49 -26.45
CA ASP A 636 -58.66 32.66 -27.66
C ASP A 636 -58.05 31.88 -28.83
N ILE A 637 -58.89 31.12 -29.55
CA ILE A 637 -58.52 30.29 -30.69
C ILE A 637 -59.56 30.55 -31.77
N SER A 638 -59.14 31.18 -32.86
CA SER A 638 -59.99 31.38 -34.02
C SER A 638 -60.33 30.05 -34.72
N ALA A 639 -61.35 30.03 -35.55
CA ALA A 639 -61.71 28.83 -36.33
C ALA A 639 -60.59 28.39 -37.28
N GLU A 640 -59.93 29.32 -37.92
CA GLU A 640 -58.75 29.05 -38.79
C GLU A 640 -57.57 28.58 -37.96
N GLY A 641 -57.33 29.20 -36.77
CA GLY A 641 -56.29 28.80 -35.83
C GLY A 641 -56.50 27.38 -35.31
N ALA A 642 -57.76 26.98 -35.02
CA ALA A 642 -58.11 25.63 -34.60
C ALA A 642 -57.80 24.57 -35.67
N ASP A 643 -58.16 24.86 -36.96
CA ASP A 643 -57.82 23.95 -38.06
C ASP A 643 -56.30 23.83 -38.30
N ARG A 644 -55.57 24.93 -38.15
CA ARG A 644 -54.10 24.93 -38.25
C ARG A 644 -53.48 24.18 -37.08
N LEU A 645 -53.95 24.35 -35.83
CA LEU A 645 -53.52 23.58 -34.66
C LEU A 645 -53.76 22.07 -34.83
N TYR A 646 -54.98 21.74 -35.36
CA TYR A 646 -55.33 20.35 -35.67
C TYR A 646 -54.34 19.76 -36.67
N SER A 647 -54.02 20.51 -37.72
CA SER A 647 -53.06 20.07 -38.76
C SER A 647 -51.64 19.85 -38.23
N LEU A 648 -51.17 20.70 -37.32
CA LEU A 648 -49.94 20.53 -36.58
C LEU A 648 -49.92 19.30 -35.68
N CYS A 649 -50.99 19.11 -34.90
CA CYS A 649 -51.16 17.95 -34.05
C CYS A 649 -51.24 16.64 -34.86
N LYS A 650 -51.87 16.68 -36.04
CA LYS A 650 -51.95 15.55 -36.95
C LYS A 650 -50.59 15.05 -37.38
N ILE A 651 -49.63 15.96 -37.64
CA ILE A 651 -48.25 15.59 -37.98
C ILE A 651 -47.63 14.74 -36.83
N MET A 652 -47.85 15.14 -35.59
CA MET A 652 -47.33 14.38 -34.43
C MET A 652 -47.97 13.01 -34.30
N VAL A 653 -49.27 12.86 -34.63
CA VAL A 653 -49.95 11.56 -34.57
C VAL A 653 -49.59 10.65 -35.71
N ASP A 654 -49.35 11.19 -36.92
CA ASP A 654 -49.03 10.41 -38.10
C ASP A 654 -47.54 9.98 -38.10
N GLU A 655 -46.63 10.88 -37.68
CA GLU A 655 -45.19 10.64 -37.71
C GLU A 655 -44.60 10.19 -36.34
N GLY A 656 -45.29 10.47 -35.23
CA GLY A 656 -44.83 10.10 -33.87
C GLY A 656 -44.59 8.60 -33.69
N PRO A 657 -45.47 7.70 -34.12
CA PRO A 657 -45.23 6.26 -34.03
C PRO A 657 -43.98 5.77 -34.72
N GLN A 658 -43.56 6.47 -35.81
CA GLN A 658 -42.37 6.11 -36.58
C GLN A 658 -41.05 6.25 -35.81
N VAL A 659 -41.03 6.88 -34.62
CA VAL A 659 -39.82 6.93 -33.77
C VAL A 659 -39.56 5.60 -33.03
N PHE A 660 -40.56 4.70 -33.01
CA PHE A 660 -40.42 3.39 -32.39
C PHE A 660 -39.80 2.37 -33.35
N THR A 661 -38.50 2.44 -33.52
CA THR A 661 -37.67 1.60 -34.42
C THR A 661 -36.55 0.92 -33.64
N PRO A 662 -36.84 0.05 -32.65
CA PRO A 662 -35.81 -0.59 -31.84
C PRO A 662 -35.00 -1.66 -32.59
N LEU A 663 -35.44 -2.08 -33.78
CA LEU A 663 -34.82 -3.14 -34.59
C LEU A 663 -34.39 -2.57 -35.95
N LEU A 664 -33.34 -3.15 -36.54
CA LEU A 664 -32.85 -2.75 -37.86
C LEU A 664 -33.81 -3.11 -38.97
N GLU A 665 -34.63 -4.17 -38.82
CA GLU A 665 -35.61 -4.60 -39.79
C GLU A 665 -36.91 -3.79 -39.58
N GLU A 666 -37.24 -2.95 -40.56
CA GLU A 666 -38.39 -2.04 -40.50
C GLU A 666 -39.70 -2.76 -40.26
N ASP A 667 -39.92 -3.90 -40.92
CA ASP A 667 -41.17 -4.66 -40.77
C ASP A 667 -41.43 -5.19 -39.34
N LYS A 668 -40.38 -5.49 -38.59
CA LYS A 668 -40.48 -5.95 -37.20
C LYS A 668 -40.82 -4.84 -36.22
N ASN A 669 -40.69 -3.58 -36.63
CA ASN A 669 -41.02 -2.43 -35.76
C ASN A 669 -42.53 -2.09 -35.74
N LYS A 670 -43.35 -2.62 -36.66
CA LYS A 670 -44.81 -2.30 -36.72
C LYS A 670 -45.51 -2.53 -35.39
N LYS A 671 -45.22 -3.62 -34.71
CA LYS A 671 -45.79 -3.91 -33.39
C LYS A 671 -45.55 -2.78 -32.39
N TYR A 672 -44.34 -2.27 -32.29
CA TYR A 672 -43.96 -1.22 -31.34
C TYR A 672 -44.59 0.13 -31.72
N GLN A 673 -44.79 0.38 -33.04
CA GLN A 673 -45.45 1.55 -33.56
C GLN A 673 -46.97 1.53 -33.28
N GLU A 674 -47.59 0.36 -33.17
CA GLU A 674 -48.97 0.19 -32.77
C GLU A 674 -49.14 0.30 -31.25
N GLU A 675 -48.14 -0.09 -30.47
CA GLU A 675 -48.15 -0.08 -28.99
C GLU A 675 -47.81 1.30 -28.38
N VAL A 676 -47.83 2.40 -29.17
CA VAL A 676 -47.53 3.77 -28.68
C VAL A 676 -48.24 4.14 -27.38
N PRO A 677 -49.54 3.81 -27.18
CA PRO A 677 -50.23 4.15 -25.93
C PRO A 677 -49.64 3.51 -24.68
N VAL A 678 -48.89 2.41 -24.82
CA VAL A 678 -48.19 1.73 -23.72
C VAL A 678 -46.99 2.53 -23.25
N TYR A 679 -46.31 3.20 -24.18
CA TYR A 679 -45.03 3.91 -23.91
C TYR A 679 -45.22 5.41 -23.70
N VAL A 680 -46.36 6.00 -24.21
CA VAL A 680 -46.62 7.44 -24.23
C VAL A 680 -47.90 7.74 -23.45
N GLN A 681 -47.78 8.17 -22.21
CA GLN A 681 -48.92 8.40 -21.31
C GLN A 681 -49.89 9.45 -21.86
N LYS A 682 -49.43 10.53 -22.48
CA LYS A 682 -50.24 11.63 -23.03
C LYS A 682 -50.78 11.35 -24.44
N TRP A 683 -50.59 10.14 -24.97
CA TRP A 683 -51.04 9.82 -26.31
C TRP A 683 -52.52 9.95 -26.52
N MET A 684 -53.33 9.40 -25.61
CA MET A 684 -54.78 9.49 -25.67
C MET A 684 -55.26 10.92 -25.38
N THR A 685 -54.64 11.61 -24.41
CA THR A 685 -54.91 13.02 -24.13
C THR A 685 -54.72 13.89 -25.37
N PHE A 686 -53.64 13.64 -26.11
CA PHE A 686 -53.32 14.38 -27.33
C PHE A 686 -54.31 14.11 -28.46
N LYS A 687 -54.76 12.87 -28.61
CA LYS A 687 -55.81 12.51 -29.57
C LYS A 687 -57.18 13.17 -29.23
N GLU A 688 -57.55 13.17 -27.95
CA GLU A 688 -58.76 13.86 -27.51
C GLU A 688 -58.66 15.38 -27.74
N LEU A 689 -57.50 16.00 -27.53
CA LEU A 689 -57.28 17.40 -27.85
C LEU A 689 -57.56 17.68 -29.33
N MET A 690 -57.03 16.84 -30.25
CA MET A 690 -57.26 16.97 -31.69
C MET A 690 -58.75 16.91 -32.03
N ILE A 691 -59.51 16.03 -31.35
CA ILE A 691 -60.92 15.93 -31.58
C ILE A 691 -61.63 17.22 -31.13
N ILE A 692 -61.29 17.77 -29.96
CA ILE A 692 -61.86 19.04 -29.47
C ILE A 692 -61.61 20.19 -30.43
N LEU A 693 -60.42 20.29 -31.02
CA LEU A 693 -60.06 21.38 -31.92
C LEU A 693 -60.98 21.46 -33.17
N ARG A 694 -61.63 20.36 -33.57
CA ARG A 694 -62.57 20.30 -34.70
C ARG A 694 -64.01 20.02 -34.32
N ALA A 695 -64.28 19.62 -33.08
CA ALA A 695 -65.59 19.27 -32.63
C ALA A 695 -66.49 20.47 -32.45
N ASN A 696 -67.78 20.31 -32.67
CA ASN A 696 -68.79 21.31 -32.31
C ASN A 696 -69.14 21.20 -30.81
N LEU A 697 -69.76 22.20 -30.23
CA LEU A 697 -70.12 22.24 -28.81
C LEU A 697 -70.93 21.01 -28.32
N GLN A 698 -71.77 20.45 -29.16
CA GLN A 698 -72.54 19.29 -28.78
C GLN A 698 -71.68 18.02 -28.74
N GLU A 699 -70.80 17.86 -29.71
CA GLU A 699 -69.89 16.74 -29.74
C GLU A 699 -68.95 16.73 -28.53
N ILE A 700 -68.45 17.90 -28.06
CA ILE A 700 -67.64 18.02 -26.84
C ILE A 700 -68.43 17.58 -25.61
N VAL A 701 -69.68 18.02 -25.46
CA VAL A 701 -70.55 17.64 -24.36
C VAL A 701 -70.88 16.15 -24.38
N ASP A 702 -71.12 15.58 -25.56
CA ASP A 702 -71.41 14.16 -25.76
C ASP A 702 -70.18 13.28 -25.39
N ARG A 703 -69.02 13.75 -25.77
CA ARG A 703 -67.73 13.06 -25.40
C ARG A 703 -67.40 13.23 -23.92
N TRP A 704 -67.89 14.28 -23.25
CA TRP A 704 -67.75 14.44 -21.80
C TRP A 704 -68.69 13.49 -21.05
N ALA A 705 -69.83 13.26 -21.54
CA ALA A 705 -70.85 12.31 -21.03
C ALA A 705 -71.00 12.38 -19.50
N ASP A 706 -71.33 13.57 -18.98
CA ASP A 706 -71.43 13.85 -17.55
C ASP A 706 -70.31 13.34 -16.68
N GLY A 707 -69.09 13.44 -17.17
CA GLY A 707 -67.84 13.04 -16.47
C GLY A 707 -67.50 11.54 -16.58
N LYS A 708 -68.16 10.79 -17.47
CA LYS A 708 -67.94 9.36 -17.71
C LYS A 708 -67.38 9.03 -19.11
N GLY A 709 -67.28 10.03 -19.97
CA GLY A 709 -66.85 9.84 -21.35
C GLY A 709 -65.33 9.87 -21.53
N PRO A 710 -64.85 9.48 -22.71
CA PRO A 710 -63.42 9.41 -23.00
C PRO A 710 -62.70 10.74 -22.80
N LEU A 711 -63.36 11.86 -22.92
CA LEU A 711 -62.82 13.19 -22.70
C LEU A 711 -62.55 13.44 -21.20
N ALA A 712 -63.46 12.96 -20.32
CA ALA A 712 -63.35 13.12 -18.87
C ALA A 712 -62.26 12.25 -18.25
N GLU A 713 -61.83 11.18 -18.92
CA GLU A 713 -60.69 10.37 -18.53
C GLU A 713 -59.34 11.10 -18.79
N GLN A 714 -59.30 12.02 -19.75
CA GLN A 714 -58.06 12.64 -20.23
C GLN A 714 -57.89 14.10 -19.77
N PHE A 715 -58.99 14.81 -19.51
CA PHE A 715 -58.97 16.23 -19.12
C PHE A 715 -59.82 16.49 -17.89
N SER A 716 -59.39 17.44 -17.09
CA SER A 716 -60.23 17.97 -16.00
C SER A 716 -61.35 18.86 -16.55
N ALA A 717 -62.43 18.98 -15.78
CA ALA A 717 -63.54 19.86 -16.13
C ALA A 717 -63.10 21.33 -16.34
N ALA A 718 -62.09 21.78 -15.60
CA ALA A 718 -61.54 23.13 -15.73
C ALA A 718 -60.84 23.34 -17.08
N GLU A 719 -60.03 22.37 -17.53
CA GLU A 719 -59.32 22.41 -18.84
C GLU A 719 -60.33 22.37 -20.00
N VAL A 720 -61.33 21.50 -19.96
CA VAL A 720 -62.39 21.44 -21.00
C VAL A 720 -63.18 22.75 -21.06
N LYS A 721 -63.53 23.31 -19.91
CA LYS A 721 -64.20 24.63 -19.84
C LYS A 721 -63.29 25.73 -20.42
N GLY A 722 -61.96 25.67 -20.16
CA GLY A 722 -60.99 26.59 -20.74
C GLY A 722 -61.00 26.53 -22.28
N LEU A 723 -60.85 25.29 -22.83
CA LEU A 723 -60.89 25.06 -24.29
C LEU A 723 -62.20 25.49 -24.94
N ILE A 724 -63.33 25.21 -24.29
CA ILE A 724 -64.66 25.68 -24.81
C ILE A 724 -64.70 27.22 -24.85
N ARG A 725 -64.16 27.91 -23.83
CA ARG A 725 -64.11 29.37 -23.81
C ARG A 725 -63.19 29.94 -24.88
N ALA A 726 -62.06 29.27 -25.15
CA ALA A 726 -61.10 29.69 -26.16
C ALA A 726 -61.64 29.47 -27.60
N LEU A 727 -62.28 28.35 -27.87
CA LEU A 727 -62.73 27.95 -29.20
C LEU A 727 -64.05 28.56 -29.65
N PHE A 728 -64.94 28.88 -28.76
CA PHE A 728 -66.29 29.29 -29.09
C PHE A 728 -66.65 30.70 -28.58
N ARG A 729 -67.35 31.48 -29.41
CA ARG A 729 -67.79 32.84 -29.05
C ARG A 729 -68.73 32.79 -27.83
N ASN A 730 -68.79 33.87 -27.11
CA ASN A 730 -69.65 33.98 -25.93
C ASN A 730 -71.18 34.02 -26.35
N THR A 731 -71.90 32.88 -26.25
CA THR A 731 -73.24 32.71 -26.66
C THR A 731 -73.96 31.92 -25.56
N GLU A 732 -75.34 31.98 -25.54
CA GLU A 732 -76.14 31.14 -24.64
C GLU A 732 -75.86 29.65 -24.80
N ARG A 733 -75.61 29.20 -26.02
CA ARG A 733 -75.27 27.83 -26.35
C ARG A 733 -73.96 27.42 -25.66
N ARG A 734 -72.93 28.30 -25.64
CA ARG A 734 -71.68 28.06 -24.90
C ARG A 734 -71.92 28.01 -23.42
N ALA A 735 -72.78 28.91 -22.86
CA ALA A 735 -73.07 28.90 -21.43
C ALA A 735 -73.78 27.60 -21.06
N ALA A 736 -74.74 27.10 -21.88
CA ALA A 736 -75.45 25.84 -21.67
C ALA A 736 -74.41 24.63 -21.72
N ALA A 737 -73.47 24.62 -22.66
CA ALA A 737 -72.44 23.59 -22.76
C ALA A 737 -71.56 23.61 -21.53
N LEU A 738 -71.07 24.77 -21.09
CA LEU A 738 -70.19 24.93 -19.89
C LEU A 738 -70.86 24.47 -18.58
N ALA A 739 -72.23 24.60 -18.49
CA ALA A 739 -73.03 24.13 -17.34
C ALA A 739 -73.10 22.59 -17.27
N LYS A 740 -73.03 21.90 -18.41
CA LYS A 740 -72.99 20.43 -18.49
C LYS A 740 -71.64 19.80 -18.19
N ILE A 741 -70.54 20.52 -18.31
CA ILE A 741 -69.19 20.06 -17.96
C ILE A 741 -68.98 20.29 -16.46
N LYS A 742 -69.29 19.27 -15.65
CA LYS A 742 -69.15 19.33 -14.17
C LYS A 742 -67.91 18.56 -13.69
#